data_9fdfc6c4e554dbe9f010fab728377b64
#
_entry.id   9fdfc6c4e554dbe9f010fab728377b64
#
_cell.length_a   1.000
_cell.length_b   1.000
_cell.length_c   1.000
_cell.angle_alpha   90.00
_cell.angle_beta   90.00
_cell.angle_gamma   90.00
#
_symmetry.space_group_name_H-M   'P 1'
#
loop_
_entity.id
_entity.type
_entity.pdbx_description
1 polymer ?
#
loop_
_entity_poly.entity_id
_entity_poly.type
_entity_poly.pdbx_seq_one_letter_code
_entity_poly.pdbx_strand_id
1 'polypeptide(L)'
;MSLSTARSFLSEACYGEQELDANSALMELDKGLRSGKLGEQCEAVVLFPKLFQKYPFPILINSAFLKLADIFRLGNNFLRLCVLKVTQQSEKHLEKILNVDEFVKRVFSVIHSNDPVARAITLRMLGSLASIIPERKNAHHSIRQSLDSHDNVEVEAAIFAAASFSAQSKDFAAGICNKVSEMIQGLDTPVELKLKLIPMLQHMHHDASLASSSRELLQHLVNSYPSTPMVIVSLHTFTQLAASSLIDIPKQLQLLLQYLKDDPRKAVKRLAVNDLKLLAKKAPHLWIRENTQVLCECALTIPYNSLKLGMLAVLATLSGTIAIKQYFSNVGGGSLVPPRLTDLVKLAQECCYHSNLAVAAHGVIVLTNIAISCPEKDIVQLEQDTVLGVESLLMLCSQDSSPSAQATLKTALTSLVKLLKSRPHLSQSAVEFLLGQLHLSCDSSRVLMCHALAAIATHLPVLGDGMLGDLVDLYRVASHSSTDKQQELLVSLATVIFVASQSSLSAEVKTVIKQQLENVANGWTVYRIARQASRMGCHEFSSELYQCVRTRVASEHFYFWLSSLKEFSQAEQCLSHVEDGDYSGAMSAIAEALRSYQKGIASLTAASTPLSPLTFQCEFIKLRIDTLQALSQLICTCNSLKTSPPPAIATTIALTSGNELQRCGRISMQMKVCMDEFRSLAARYADLHQSSFDADYATLRNVELQQQSCLLVSHVIEALILDPQAASFQEYGTVGSVQTESEYERRMMSVFNHVLEEAESLTKKHPPVSHLHTSCLCDAVIALLKVPLSFQRYFFQKLQSTSIKLALSPSPRTPSEPIPVQNTQQLTLKVEGVVQHGSTPGLFRKIQSVCLNVTSVLQSKTGPDYKIPLDTKTNEIKQRVEPHNDYFSTQFLLNFSILGTHTVTVEASVVDESGIEWKTGPKTTVSVKSLEDPYSQQLRHQLQQGGAQPAPQRSTYTRF
;
A
#
# COMPACT_ATOMS: atom_id res chain seq x y z
N MET A 1 -31.02 -11.24 -32.40
CA MET A 1 -31.41 -10.46 -31.19
C MET A 1 -30.72 -10.88 -29.91
N SER A 2 -29.99 -11.99 -29.84
CA SER A 2 -29.30 -12.46 -28.60
C SER A 2 -27.90 -11.89 -28.36
N LEU A 3 -27.27 -11.28 -29.34
CA LEU A 3 -25.87 -10.79 -29.22
C LEU A 3 -25.76 -9.35 -28.72
N SER A 4 -26.81 -8.53 -28.80
CA SER A 4 -26.81 -7.16 -28.30
C SER A 4 -26.93 -7.10 -26.76
N THR A 5 -27.59 -8.09 -26.16
CA THR A 5 -27.79 -8.18 -24.70
C THR A 5 -26.54 -8.63 -23.96
N ALA A 6 -25.72 -9.53 -24.53
CA ALA A 6 -24.47 -9.95 -23.91
C ALA A 6 -23.39 -8.83 -23.87
N ARG A 7 -23.44 -7.89 -24.82
CA ARG A 7 -22.54 -6.72 -24.84
C ARG A 7 -22.95 -5.67 -23.82
N SER A 8 -24.26 -5.46 -23.57
CA SER A 8 -24.72 -4.49 -22.57
C SER A 8 -24.39 -4.93 -21.14
N PHE A 9 -24.34 -6.25 -20.93
CA PHE A 9 -24.08 -6.87 -19.64
C PHE A 9 -22.70 -6.58 -19.06
N LEU A 10 -21.67 -6.43 -19.89
CA LEU A 10 -20.29 -6.21 -19.50
C LEU A 10 -19.78 -4.79 -19.81
N SER A 11 -20.64 -3.89 -20.32
CA SER A 11 -20.25 -2.50 -20.54
C SER A 11 -20.27 -1.69 -19.25
N GLU A 12 -19.23 -0.92 -19.01
CA GLU A 12 -19.01 -0.11 -17.81
C GLU A 12 -19.90 1.14 -17.70
N ALA A 13 -20.80 1.37 -18.65
CA ALA A 13 -21.56 2.61 -18.73
C ALA A 13 -23.04 2.37 -18.94
N CYS A 14 -23.79 2.15 -17.86
CA CYS A 14 -25.23 2.39 -17.86
C CYS A 14 -25.71 2.85 -16.50
N TYR A 15 -25.96 4.12 -16.38
CA TYR A 15 -26.78 4.69 -15.32
C TYR A 15 -28.22 4.17 -15.45
N GLY A 16 -28.68 3.36 -14.48
CA GLY A 16 -30.08 3.06 -14.30
C GLY A 16 -30.57 1.67 -14.73
N GLU A 17 -29.74 0.78 -15.26
CA GLU A 17 -30.12 -0.63 -15.44
C GLU A 17 -29.86 -1.43 -14.16
N GLN A 18 -30.85 -2.24 -13.74
CA GLN A 18 -30.70 -3.19 -12.65
C GLN A 18 -29.45 -4.04 -12.92
N GLU A 19 -28.52 -4.10 -11.96
CA GLU A 19 -27.38 -5.01 -12.04
C GLU A 19 -27.90 -6.43 -12.16
N LEU A 20 -27.63 -7.08 -13.30
CA LEU A 20 -27.97 -8.48 -13.50
C LEU A 20 -27.25 -9.31 -12.43
N ASP A 21 -27.99 -10.16 -11.75
CA ASP A 21 -27.43 -11.11 -10.78
C ASP A 21 -26.36 -11.99 -11.43
N ALA A 22 -25.35 -12.37 -10.68
CA ALA A 22 -24.25 -13.21 -11.13
C ALA A 22 -24.70 -14.52 -11.83
N ASN A 23 -25.78 -15.11 -11.34
CA ASN A 23 -26.37 -16.31 -11.91
C ASN A 23 -27.06 -16.04 -13.27
N SER A 24 -27.75 -14.92 -13.39
CA SER A 24 -28.37 -14.49 -14.66
C SER A 24 -27.31 -14.26 -15.73
N ALA A 25 -26.18 -13.66 -15.36
CA ALA A 25 -25.03 -13.46 -16.21
C ALA A 25 -24.46 -14.78 -16.73
N LEU A 26 -24.23 -15.72 -15.84
CA LEU A 26 -23.73 -17.04 -16.21
C LEU A 26 -24.73 -17.78 -17.12
N MET A 27 -26.04 -17.65 -16.88
CA MET A 27 -27.07 -18.26 -17.72
C MET A 27 -27.11 -17.67 -19.13
N GLU A 28 -26.88 -16.37 -19.27
CA GLU A 28 -26.84 -15.72 -20.59
C GLU A 28 -25.63 -16.21 -21.41
N LEU A 29 -24.45 -16.28 -20.78
CA LEU A 29 -23.27 -16.86 -21.42
C LEU A 29 -23.47 -18.34 -21.78
N ASP A 30 -24.15 -19.10 -20.94
CA ASP A 30 -24.47 -20.52 -21.22
C ASP A 30 -25.38 -20.69 -22.45
N LYS A 31 -26.32 -19.77 -22.71
CA LYS A 31 -27.09 -19.75 -23.96
C LYS A 31 -26.19 -19.54 -25.18
N GLY A 32 -25.22 -18.63 -25.10
CA GLY A 32 -24.23 -18.42 -26.16
C GLY A 32 -23.37 -19.67 -26.40
N LEU A 33 -22.94 -20.36 -25.35
CA LEU A 33 -22.18 -21.61 -25.46
C LEU A 33 -22.95 -22.74 -26.15
N ARG A 34 -24.27 -22.78 -26.00
CA ARG A 34 -25.15 -23.79 -26.63
C ARG A 34 -25.65 -23.42 -28.02
N SER A 35 -25.24 -22.28 -28.56
CA SER A 35 -25.59 -21.88 -29.90
C SER A 35 -25.04 -22.84 -30.95
N GLY A 36 -25.79 -23.05 -32.03
CA GLY A 36 -25.32 -23.83 -33.20
C GLY A 36 -24.28 -23.08 -34.05
N LYS A 37 -23.99 -21.80 -33.78
CA LYS A 37 -23.06 -20.98 -34.55
C LYS A 37 -21.72 -20.84 -33.79
N LEU A 38 -20.63 -21.23 -34.47
CA LEU A 38 -19.28 -21.17 -33.90
C LEU A 38 -18.89 -19.76 -33.39
N GLY A 39 -19.27 -18.69 -34.14
CA GLY A 39 -18.96 -17.32 -33.75
C GLY A 39 -19.60 -16.91 -32.43
N GLU A 40 -20.87 -17.27 -32.21
CA GLU A 40 -21.57 -16.98 -30.97
C GLU A 40 -20.98 -17.76 -29.77
N GLN A 41 -20.59 -19.02 -30.01
CA GLN A 41 -19.88 -19.82 -29.00
C GLN A 41 -18.53 -19.18 -28.60
N CYS A 42 -17.74 -18.74 -29.58
CA CYS A 42 -16.47 -18.10 -29.32
C CYS A 42 -16.63 -16.77 -28.56
N GLU A 43 -17.63 -15.96 -28.94
CA GLU A 43 -17.93 -14.70 -28.25
C GLU A 43 -18.31 -14.96 -26.78
N ALA A 44 -19.16 -15.96 -26.53
CA ALA A 44 -19.52 -16.34 -25.18
C ALA A 44 -18.30 -16.78 -24.37
N VAL A 45 -17.41 -17.63 -24.95
CA VAL A 45 -16.18 -18.09 -24.28
C VAL A 45 -15.27 -16.92 -23.89
N VAL A 46 -15.05 -15.97 -24.78
CA VAL A 46 -14.11 -14.84 -24.54
C VAL A 46 -14.63 -13.86 -23.48
N LEU A 47 -15.90 -13.87 -23.15
CA LEU A 47 -16.48 -12.99 -22.12
C LEU A 47 -16.31 -13.53 -20.69
N PHE A 48 -15.97 -14.81 -20.48
CA PHE A 48 -15.80 -15.37 -19.14
C PHE A 48 -14.77 -14.68 -18.25
N PRO A 49 -13.59 -14.24 -18.73
CA PRO A 49 -12.64 -13.53 -17.89
C PRO A 49 -13.21 -12.25 -17.26
N LYS A 50 -14.04 -11.51 -18.00
CA LYS A 50 -14.75 -10.33 -17.49
C LYS A 50 -15.80 -10.71 -16.43
N LEU A 51 -16.51 -11.82 -16.65
CA LEU A 51 -17.43 -12.35 -15.65
C LEU A 51 -16.70 -12.68 -14.34
N PHE A 52 -15.54 -13.33 -14.41
CA PHE A 52 -14.74 -13.71 -13.23
C PHE A 52 -14.20 -12.50 -12.49
N GLN A 53 -13.82 -11.43 -13.21
CA GLN A 53 -13.39 -10.18 -12.60
C GLN A 53 -14.54 -9.48 -11.87
N LYS A 54 -15.74 -9.48 -12.47
CA LYS A 54 -16.92 -8.84 -11.88
C LYS A 54 -17.49 -9.64 -10.70
N TYR A 55 -17.50 -10.97 -10.79
CA TYR A 55 -18.08 -11.88 -9.79
C TYR A 55 -17.09 -12.99 -9.38
N PRO A 56 -16.08 -12.68 -8.56
CA PRO A 56 -15.01 -13.62 -8.22
C PRO A 56 -15.42 -14.69 -7.17
N PHE A 57 -16.67 -15.17 -7.20
CA PHE A 57 -17.19 -16.13 -6.24
C PHE A 57 -16.88 -17.58 -6.66
N PRO A 58 -16.40 -18.45 -5.75
CA PRO A 58 -16.01 -19.83 -6.07
C PRO A 58 -17.09 -20.65 -6.72
N ILE A 59 -18.33 -20.53 -6.25
CA ILE A 59 -19.48 -21.31 -6.79
C ILE A 59 -19.73 -20.97 -8.26
N LEU A 60 -19.73 -19.67 -8.60
CA LEU A 60 -19.91 -19.21 -9.97
C LEU A 60 -18.75 -19.64 -10.87
N ILE A 61 -17.50 -19.44 -10.39
CA ILE A 61 -16.29 -19.81 -11.11
C ILE A 61 -16.25 -21.31 -11.39
N ASN A 62 -16.54 -22.13 -10.39
CA ASN A 62 -16.63 -23.59 -10.54
C ASN A 62 -17.66 -24.00 -11.59
N SER A 63 -18.87 -23.45 -11.53
CA SER A 63 -19.93 -23.71 -12.51
C SER A 63 -19.51 -23.28 -13.92
N ALA A 64 -18.89 -22.13 -14.04
CA ALA A 64 -18.41 -21.59 -15.32
C ALA A 64 -17.29 -22.46 -15.92
N PHE A 65 -16.28 -22.84 -15.14
CA PHE A 65 -15.19 -23.71 -15.64
C PHE A 65 -15.68 -25.10 -16.03
N LEU A 66 -16.67 -25.66 -15.31
CA LEU A 66 -17.28 -26.95 -15.71
C LEU A 66 -17.98 -26.84 -17.08
N LYS A 67 -18.65 -25.70 -17.38
CA LYS A 67 -19.24 -25.45 -18.69
C LYS A 67 -18.16 -25.26 -19.78
N LEU A 68 -17.09 -24.51 -19.48
CA LEU A 68 -15.95 -24.36 -20.38
C LEU A 68 -15.26 -25.69 -20.68
N ALA A 69 -15.16 -26.61 -19.67
CA ALA A 69 -14.63 -27.94 -19.87
C ALA A 69 -15.50 -28.80 -20.81
N ASP A 70 -16.82 -28.66 -20.76
CA ASP A 70 -17.71 -29.34 -21.70
C ASP A 70 -17.51 -28.83 -23.13
N ILE A 71 -17.38 -27.53 -23.34
CA ILE A 71 -17.04 -26.95 -24.64
C ILE A 71 -15.66 -27.41 -25.12
N PHE A 72 -14.67 -27.50 -24.22
CA PHE A 72 -13.35 -28.04 -24.54
C PHE A 72 -13.43 -29.50 -25.03
N ARG A 73 -14.22 -30.31 -24.35
CA ARG A 73 -14.41 -31.73 -24.66
C ARG A 73 -15.10 -31.95 -26.01
N LEU A 74 -16.21 -31.24 -26.26
CA LEU A 74 -17.10 -31.46 -27.40
C LEU A 74 -16.78 -30.58 -28.61
N GLY A 75 -16.10 -29.45 -28.40
CA GLY A 75 -15.82 -28.47 -29.43
C GLY A 75 -14.70 -28.87 -30.39
N ASN A 76 -14.54 -28.10 -31.48
CA ASN A 76 -13.42 -28.21 -32.38
C ASN A 76 -12.14 -27.59 -31.83
N ASN A 77 -11.01 -27.72 -32.52
CA ASN A 77 -9.72 -27.23 -32.05
C ASN A 77 -9.69 -25.70 -31.88
N PHE A 78 -10.47 -24.96 -32.66
CA PHE A 78 -10.56 -23.50 -32.50
C PHE A 78 -11.24 -23.13 -31.17
N LEU A 79 -12.36 -23.77 -30.85
CA LEU A 79 -13.01 -23.60 -29.52
C LEU A 79 -12.11 -24.03 -28.37
N ARG A 80 -11.42 -25.16 -28.51
CA ARG A 80 -10.43 -25.63 -27.52
C ARG A 80 -9.35 -24.58 -27.28
N LEU A 81 -8.86 -23.95 -28.36
CA LEU A 81 -7.87 -22.88 -28.25
C LEU A 81 -8.43 -21.65 -27.55
N CYS A 82 -9.69 -21.25 -27.85
CA CYS A 82 -10.37 -20.15 -27.14
C CYS A 82 -10.48 -20.45 -25.63
N VAL A 83 -10.91 -21.66 -25.26
CA VAL A 83 -11.01 -22.06 -23.86
C VAL A 83 -9.63 -22.06 -23.18
N LEU A 84 -8.60 -22.55 -23.84
CA LEU A 84 -7.22 -22.50 -23.34
C LEU A 84 -6.78 -21.06 -23.06
N LYS A 85 -7.02 -20.13 -23.98
CA LYS A 85 -6.69 -18.71 -23.82
C LYS A 85 -7.44 -18.07 -22.67
N VAL A 86 -8.73 -18.36 -22.52
CA VAL A 86 -9.55 -17.91 -21.39
C VAL A 86 -9.02 -18.45 -20.07
N THR A 87 -8.64 -19.73 -20.02
CA THR A 87 -8.06 -20.35 -18.82
C THR A 87 -6.74 -19.65 -18.43
N GLN A 88 -5.87 -19.38 -19.40
CA GLN A 88 -4.61 -18.65 -19.15
C GLN A 88 -4.84 -17.22 -18.66
N GLN A 89 -5.82 -16.49 -19.24
CA GLN A 89 -6.18 -15.14 -18.77
C GLN A 89 -6.82 -15.13 -17.39
N SER A 90 -7.43 -16.26 -17.01
CA SER A 90 -8.14 -16.43 -15.74
C SER A 90 -7.32 -17.20 -14.70
N GLU A 91 -6.01 -17.23 -14.82
CA GLU A 91 -5.09 -17.96 -13.91
C GLU A 91 -5.37 -17.66 -12.43
N LYS A 92 -5.63 -16.39 -12.09
CA LYS A 92 -5.98 -15.93 -10.73
C LYS A 92 -7.22 -16.60 -10.13
N HIS A 93 -8.05 -17.21 -10.96
CA HIS A 93 -9.32 -17.79 -10.54
C HIS A 93 -9.32 -19.31 -10.54
N LEU A 94 -8.26 -19.97 -11.01
CA LEU A 94 -8.20 -21.43 -11.13
C LEU A 94 -8.36 -22.15 -9.78
N GLU A 95 -7.77 -21.61 -8.73
CA GLU A 95 -7.85 -22.20 -7.39
C GLU A 95 -9.26 -22.14 -6.76
N LYS A 96 -10.13 -21.31 -7.31
CA LYS A 96 -11.53 -21.19 -6.87
C LYS A 96 -12.41 -22.30 -7.46
N ILE A 97 -11.84 -23.20 -8.27
CA ILE A 97 -12.57 -24.36 -8.82
C ILE A 97 -12.73 -25.39 -7.71
N LEU A 98 -13.97 -25.61 -7.27
CA LEU A 98 -14.27 -26.53 -6.17
C LEU A 98 -14.18 -28.00 -6.61
N ASN A 99 -14.65 -28.30 -7.82
CA ASN A 99 -14.68 -29.65 -8.39
C ASN A 99 -13.55 -29.86 -9.40
N VAL A 100 -12.30 -29.69 -8.95
CA VAL A 100 -11.10 -29.83 -9.80
C VAL A 100 -11.06 -31.19 -10.51
N ASP A 101 -11.43 -32.28 -9.82
CA ASP A 101 -11.39 -33.64 -10.38
C ASP A 101 -12.32 -33.81 -11.58
N GLU A 102 -13.54 -33.31 -11.49
CA GLU A 102 -14.50 -33.38 -12.58
C GLU A 102 -14.11 -32.47 -13.74
N PHE A 103 -13.61 -31.28 -13.45
CA PHE A 103 -13.09 -30.36 -14.45
C PHE A 103 -11.95 -30.98 -15.25
N VAL A 104 -10.93 -31.48 -14.53
CA VAL A 104 -9.75 -32.12 -15.15
C VAL A 104 -10.13 -33.39 -15.92
N LYS A 105 -11.05 -34.19 -15.41
CA LYS A 105 -11.53 -35.39 -16.11
C LYS A 105 -12.12 -35.08 -17.48
N ARG A 106 -12.93 -34.01 -17.59
CA ARG A 106 -13.50 -33.57 -18.87
C ARG A 106 -12.43 -33.07 -19.81
N VAL A 107 -11.49 -32.25 -19.35
CA VAL A 107 -10.35 -31.80 -20.16
C VAL A 107 -9.48 -32.96 -20.60
N PHE A 108 -9.13 -33.85 -19.67
CA PHE A 108 -8.21 -34.96 -19.89
C PHE A 108 -8.75 -36.00 -20.91
N SER A 109 -10.08 -36.11 -21.07
CA SER A 109 -10.68 -37.03 -22.04
C SER A 109 -10.22 -36.77 -23.49
N VAL A 110 -9.80 -35.53 -23.80
CA VAL A 110 -9.35 -35.16 -25.14
C VAL A 110 -7.91 -35.60 -25.44
N ILE A 111 -7.13 -36.01 -24.42
CA ILE A 111 -5.75 -36.47 -24.59
C ILE A 111 -5.69 -37.77 -25.42
N HIS A 112 -6.77 -38.55 -25.44
CA HIS A 112 -6.89 -39.79 -26.20
C HIS A 112 -7.41 -39.56 -27.63
N SER A 113 -7.49 -38.31 -28.10
CA SER A 113 -7.88 -38.01 -29.48
C SER A 113 -6.81 -38.50 -30.47
N ASN A 114 -7.27 -38.93 -31.65
CA ASN A 114 -6.37 -39.26 -32.76
C ASN A 114 -5.70 -38.04 -33.40
N ASP A 115 -6.25 -36.84 -33.15
CA ASP A 115 -5.72 -35.59 -33.67
C ASP A 115 -4.58 -35.04 -32.78
N PRO A 116 -3.33 -34.93 -33.31
CA PRO A 116 -2.20 -34.44 -32.55
C PRO A 116 -2.37 -33.00 -32.10
N VAL A 117 -3.09 -32.17 -32.85
CA VAL A 117 -3.37 -30.78 -32.48
C VAL A 117 -4.30 -30.71 -31.25
N ALA A 118 -5.31 -31.60 -31.22
CA ALA A 118 -6.19 -31.72 -30.06
C ALA A 118 -5.42 -32.15 -28.79
N ARG A 119 -4.52 -33.15 -28.93
CA ARG A 119 -3.66 -33.60 -27.83
C ARG A 119 -2.72 -32.46 -27.37
N ALA A 120 -2.11 -31.75 -28.33
CA ALA A 120 -1.23 -30.60 -28.02
C ALA A 120 -1.94 -29.49 -27.25
N ILE A 121 -3.18 -29.11 -27.67
CA ILE A 121 -3.98 -28.12 -26.94
C ILE A 121 -4.32 -28.61 -25.53
N THR A 122 -4.61 -29.91 -25.39
CA THR A 122 -4.89 -30.54 -24.09
C THR A 122 -3.67 -30.51 -23.17
N LEU A 123 -2.48 -30.82 -23.68
CA LEU A 123 -1.23 -30.74 -22.92
C LEU A 123 -0.96 -29.29 -22.44
N ARG A 124 -1.14 -28.31 -23.32
CA ARG A 124 -1.02 -26.88 -22.93
C ARG A 124 -2.06 -26.49 -21.90
N MET A 125 -3.28 -27.03 -21.98
CA MET A 125 -4.32 -26.82 -20.96
C MET A 125 -3.89 -27.41 -19.63
N LEU A 126 -3.42 -28.66 -19.58
CA LEU A 126 -2.91 -29.32 -18.37
C LEU A 126 -1.74 -28.51 -17.77
N GLY A 127 -0.80 -28.05 -18.61
CA GLY A 127 0.30 -27.19 -18.17
C GLY A 127 -0.19 -25.88 -17.51
N SER A 128 -1.24 -25.25 -18.07
CA SER A 128 -1.85 -24.05 -17.47
C SER A 128 -2.59 -24.33 -16.15
N LEU A 129 -2.95 -25.61 -15.90
CA LEU A 129 -3.60 -26.07 -14.67
C LEU A 129 -2.61 -26.64 -13.65
N ALA A 130 -1.32 -26.62 -13.91
CA ALA A 130 -0.30 -27.26 -13.07
C ALA A 130 -0.34 -26.78 -11.60
N SER A 131 -0.71 -25.52 -11.36
CA SER A 131 -0.84 -24.96 -10.02
C SER A 131 -1.90 -25.65 -9.16
N ILE A 132 -3.00 -26.13 -9.77
CA ILE A 132 -4.12 -26.75 -9.05
C ILE A 132 -4.09 -28.29 -9.07
N ILE A 133 -3.23 -28.88 -9.93
CA ILE A 133 -3.10 -30.35 -10.07
C ILE A 133 -1.64 -30.82 -10.03
N PRO A 134 -0.75 -30.26 -9.20
CA PRO A 134 0.70 -30.51 -9.29
C PRO A 134 1.06 -32.00 -9.17
N GLU A 135 0.34 -32.76 -8.34
CA GLU A 135 0.66 -34.16 -8.01
C GLU A 135 -0.20 -35.19 -8.76
N ARG A 136 -0.85 -34.76 -9.86
CA ARG A 136 -1.73 -35.68 -10.61
C ARG A 136 -0.95 -36.64 -11.52
N LYS A 137 -0.78 -37.88 -11.07
CA LYS A 137 0.05 -38.92 -11.73
C LYS A 137 -0.36 -39.25 -13.17
N ASN A 138 -1.67 -39.20 -13.48
CA ASN A 138 -2.14 -39.43 -14.85
C ASN A 138 -1.66 -38.34 -15.82
N ALA A 139 -1.66 -37.07 -15.38
CA ALA A 139 -1.12 -35.96 -16.16
C ALA A 139 0.40 -36.13 -16.33
N HIS A 140 1.12 -36.46 -15.24
CA HIS A 140 2.56 -36.76 -15.28
C HIS A 140 2.92 -37.83 -16.30
N HIS A 141 2.15 -38.92 -16.30
CA HIS A 141 2.35 -40.03 -17.25
C HIS A 141 2.12 -39.62 -18.70
N SER A 142 1.01 -38.91 -18.96
CA SER A 142 0.69 -38.46 -20.33
C SER A 142 1.71 -37.45 -20.86
N ILE A 143 2.14 -36.50 -20.04
CA ILE A 143 3.19 -35.53 -20.43
C ILE A 143 4.49 -36.29 -20.78
N ARG A 144 4.90 -37.25 -19.95
CA ARG A 144 6.11 -38.05 -20.19
C ARG A 144 6.03 -38.89 -21.46
N GLN A 145 4.85 -39.45 -21.75
CA GLN A 145 4.61 -40.22 -22.98
C GLN A 145 4.61 -39.32 -24.21
N SER A 146 4.00 -38.12 -24.14
CA SER A 146 3.93 -37.17 -25.26
C SER A 146 5.28 -36.54 -25.62
N LEU A 147 6.28 -36.58 -24.72
CA LEU A 147 7.65 -36.18 -25.06
C LEU A 147 8.32 -37.15 -26.06
N ASP A 148 7.82 -38.38 -26.18
CA ASP A 148 8.28 -39.40 -27.16
C ASP A 148 7.41 -39.41 -28.43
N SER A 149 6.51 -38.44 -28.61
CA SER A 149 5.66 -38.35 -29.81
C SER A 149 6.48 -38.02 -31.05
N HIS A 150 6.05 -38.53 -32.19
CA HIS A 150 6.65 -38.20 -33.48
C HIS A 150 6.17 -36.85 -34.04
N ASP A 151 5.14 -36.25 -33.44
CA ASP A 151 4.58 -34.97 -33.87
C ASP A 151 5.19 -33.80 -33.07
N ASN A 152 5.86 -32.91 -33.79
CA ASN A 152 6.54 -31.76 -33.16
C ASN A 152 5.59 -30.83 -32.39
N VAL A 153 4.32 -30.68 -32.84
CA VAL A 153 3.35 -29.78 -32.16
C VAL A 153 2.98 -30.38 -30.81
N GLU A 154 2.85 -31.68 -30.74
CA GLU A 154 2.57 -32.40 -29.48
C GLU A 154 3.79 -32.38 -28.55
N VAL A 155 5.01 -32.62 -29.07
CA VAL A 155 6.24 -32.54 -28.26
C VAL A 155 6.45 -31.17 -27.69
N GLU A 156 6.25 -30.09 -28.46
CA GLU A 156 6.35 -28.72 -27.95
C GLU A 156 5.33 -28.41 -26.85
N ALA A 157 4.11 -28.91 -26.98
CA ALA A 157 3.09 -28.78 -25.96
C ALA A 157 3.42 -29.59 -24.69
N ALA A 158 4.01 -30.78 -24.87
CA ALA A 158 4.50 -31.62 -23.78
C ALA A 158 5.66 -30.94 -23.03
N ILE A 159 6.59 -30.29 -23.71
CA ILE A 159 7.68 -29.50 -23.12
C ILE A 159 7.11 -28.34 -22.27
N PHE A 160 6.13 -27.61 -22.81
CA PHE A 160 5.46 -26.55 -22.08
C PHE A 160 4.78 -27.07 -20.78
N ALA A 161 4.02 -28.16 -20.90
CA ALA A 161 3.37 -28.78 -19.75
C ALA A 161 4.39 -29.30 -18.74
N ALA A 162 5.45 -29.94 -19.21
CA ALA A 162 6.52 -30.45 -18.35
C ALA A 162 7.25 -29.34 -17.59
N ALA A 163 7.52 -28.21 -18.23
CA ALA A 163 8.10 -27.03 -17.57
C ALA A 163 7.16 -26.48 -16.47
N SER A 164 5.86 -26.38 -16.77
CA SER A 164 4.85 -25.89 -15.82
C SER A 164 4.71 -26.81 -14.60
N PHE A 165 4.65 -28.13 -14.82
CA PHE A 165 4.58 -29.10 -13.72
C PHE A 165 5.89 -29.18 -12.93
N SER A 166 7.05 -29.07 -13.56
CA SER A 166 8.35 -29.05 -12.86
C SER A 166 8.51 -27.84 -11.94
N ALA A 167 7.86 -26.71 -12.28
CA ALA A 167 7.83 -25.52 -11.43
C ALA A 167 7.00 -25.72 -10.17
N GLN A 168 5.97 -26.60 -10.19
CA GLN A 168 4.99 -26.76 -9.12
C GLN A 168 5.19 -28.05 -8.30
N SER A 169 5.69 -29.11 -8.93
CA SER A 169 5.84 -30.44 -8.29
C SER A 169 7.30 -30.88 -8.23
N LYS A 170 7.79 -31.05 -7.00
CA LYS A 170 9.12 -31.62 -6.74
C LYS A 170 9.26 -33.05 -7.28
N ASP A 171 8.24 -33.88 -7.06
CA ASP A 171 8.26 -35.29 -7.45
C ASP A 171 8.25 -35.44 -8.99
N PHE A 172 7.50 -34.58 -9.67
CA PHE A 172 7.51 -34.54 -11.13
C PHE A 172 8.87 -34.09 -11.67
N ALA A 173 9.43 -33.00 -11.11
CA ALA A 173 10.75 -32.51 -11.51
C ALA A 173 11.83 -33.55 -11.34
N ALA A 174 11.87 -34.22 -10.20
CA ALA A 174 12.81 -35.33 -9.95
C ALA A 174 12.62 -36.48 -10.96
N GLY A 175 11.37 -36.89 -11.21
CA GLY A 175 11.06 -38.01 -12.09
C GLY A 175 11.29 -37.72 -13.58
N ILE A 176 11.34 -36.47 -14.03
CA ILE A 176 11.51 -36.12 -15.44
C ILE A 176 12.94 -35.69 -15.80
N CYS A 177 13.74 -35.31 -14.81
CA CYS A 177 15.08 -34.73 -14.98
C CYS A 177 15.98 -35.57 -15.85
N ASN A 178 16.07 -36.90 -15.59
CA ASN A 178 16.91 -37.82 -16.38
C ASN A 178 16.48 -37.86 -17.84
N LYS A 179 15.18 -37.97 -18.11
CA LYS A 179 14.65 -38.00 -19.47
C LYS A 179 14.95 -36.72 -20.23
N VAL A 180 14.74 -35.55 -19.59
CA VAL A 180 15.07 -34.25 -20.19
C VAL A 180 16.58 -34.16 -20.47
N SER A 181 17.41 -34.62 -19.57
CA SER A 181 18.87 -34.64 -19.74
C SER A 181 19.29 -35.52 -20.91
N GLU A 182 18.71 -36.74 -21.05
CA GLU A 182 18.92 -37.64 -22.16
C GLU A 182 18.50 -37.02 -23.50
N MET A 183 17.33 -36.37 -23.55
CA MET A 183 16.85 -35.70 -24.77
C MET A 183 17.74 -34.49 -25.15
N ILE A 184 18.26 -33.73 -24.18
CA ILE A 184 19.18 -32.63 -24.45
C ILE A 184 20.51 -33.12 -24.98
N GLN A 185 21.04 -34.21 -24.42
CA GLN A 185 22.34 -34.82 -24.84
C GLN A 185 22.20 -35.66 -26.12
N GLY A 186 21.04 -36.26 -26.39
CA GLY A 186 20.78 -37.15 -27.52
C GLY A 186 21.00 -36.47 -28.87
N LEU A 187 21.53 -37.23 -29.81
CA LEU A 187 21.81 -36.75 -31.18
C LEU A 187 20.52 -36.64 -32.02
N ASP A 188 19.49 -37.40 -31.68
CA ASP A 188 18.24 -37.50 -32.44
C ASP A 188 17.31 -36.29 -32.21
N THR A 189 17.51 -35.54 -31.13
CA THR A 189 16.70 -34.39 -30.80
C THR A 189 17.13 -33.16 -31.61
N PRO A 190 16.21 -32.51 -32.37
CA PRO A 190 16.51 -31.30 -33.11
C PRO A 190 16.99 -30.18 -32.20
N VAL A 191 17.90 -29.32 -32.68
CA VAL A 191 18.48 -28.21 -31.92
C VAL A 191 17.37 -27.24 -31.42
N GLU A 192 16.33 -27.02 -32.19
CA GLU A 192 15.20 -26.17 -31.83
C GLU A 192 14.43 -26.68 -30.59
N LEU A 193 14.25 -28.01 -30.50
CA LEU A 193 13.63 -28.64 -29.32
C LEU A 193 14.56 -28.61 -28.12
N LYS A 194 15.89 -28.81 -28.33
CA LYS A 194 16.87 -28.65 -27.23
C LYS A 194 16.82 -27.27 -26.62
N LEU A 195 16.73 -26.22 -27.44
CA LEU A 195 16.61 -24.85 -26.94
C LEU A 195 15.33 -24.62 -26.13
N LYS A 196 14.26 -25.38 -26.37
CA LYS A 196 13.01 -25.32 -25.57
C LYS A 196 13.07 -26.21 -24.32
N LEU A 197 13.87 -27.27 -24.32
CA LEU A 197 14.07 -28.19 -23.18
C LEU A 197 14.99 -27.59 -22.11
N ILE A 198 16.06 -26.90 -22.49
CA ILE A 198 17.06 -26.35 -21.58
C ILE A 198 16.44 -25.47 -20.48
N PRO A 199 15.49 -24.56 -20.75
CA PRO A 199 14.86 -23.74 -19.70
C PRO A 199 14.14 -24.53 -18.62
N MET A 200 13.78 -25.81 -18.84
CA MET A 200 13.17 -26.64 -17.80
C MET A 200 14.11 -26.89 -16.63
N LEU A 201 15.41 -26.91 -16.88
CA LEU A 201 16.44 -27.19 -15.86
C LEU A 201 16.47 -26.11 -14.76
N GLN A 202 15.94 -24.90 -15.00
CA GLN A 202 15.79 -23.86 -13.97
C GLN A 202 14.91 -24.29 -12.80
N HIS A 203 13.99 -25.23 -13.01
CA HIS A 203 13.06 -25.72 -12.00
C HIS A 203 13.61 -26.90 -11.19
N MET A 204 14.82 -27.35 -11.46
CA MET A 204 15.45 -28.47 -10.75
C MET A 204 16.12 -28.06 -9.42
N HIS A 205 15.71 -26.93 -8.85
CA HIS A 205 16.25 -26.38 -7.60
C HIS A 205 15.67 -26.98 -6.33
N HIS A 206 14.65 -27.82 -6.44
CA HIS A 206 13.96 -28.42 -5.28
C HIS A 206 14.82 -29.44 -4.50
N ASP A 207 15.86 -30.00 -5.10
CA ASP A 207 16.80 -30.92 -4.50
C ASP A 207 18.25 -30.52 -4.87
N ALA A 208 19.15 -30.55 -3.90
CA ALA A 208 20.53 -30.16 -4.09
C ALA A 208 21.26 -31.09 -5.09
N SER A 209 20.92 -32.39 -5.14
CA SER A 209 21.50 -33.34 -6.07
C SER A 209 21.05 -33.06 -7.51
N LEU A 210 19.77 -32.77 -7.71
CA LEU A 210 19.22 -32.42 -9.02
C LEU A 210 19.78 -31.08 -9.51
N ALA A 211 19.89 -30.10 -8.62
CA ALA A 211 20.49 -28.79 -8.94
C ALA A 211 21.96 -28.96 -9.38
N SER A 212 22.73 -29.80 -8.68
CA SER A 212 24.14 -30.09 -9.02
C SER A 212 24.26 -30.76 -10.39
N SER A 213 23.50 -31.82 -10.63
CA SER A 213 23.52 -32.53 -11.91
C SER A 213 23.05 -31.67 -13.08
N SER A 214 22.01 -30.85 -12.88
CA SER A 214 21.55 -29.86 -13.88
C SER A 214 22.61 -28.81 -14.18
N ARG A 215 23.36 -28.39 -13.17
CA ARG A 215 24.46 -27.45 -13.33
C ARG A 215 25.62 -28.06 -14.13
N GLU A 216 26.02 -29.28 -13.82
CA GLU A 216 27.05 -29.98 -14.57
C GLU A 216 26.68 -30.16 -16.05
N LEU A 217 25.42 -30.50 -16.32
CA LEU A 217 24.89 -30.57 -17.68
C LEU A 217 24.95 -29.22 -18.38
N LEU A 218 24.46 -28.15 -17.76
CA LEU A 218 24.52 -26.81 -18.34
C LEU A 218 25.96 -26.34 -18.58
N GLN A 219 26.88 -26.62 -17.68
CA GLN A 219 28.30 -26.33 -17.83
C GLN A 219 28.90 -27.06 -19.03
N HIS A 220 28.57 -28.34 -19.18
CA HIS A 220 28.99 -29.14 -20.33
C HIS A 220 28.41 -28.59 -21.65
N LEU A 221 27.14 -28.22 -21.68
CA LEU A 221 26.48 -27.62 -22.85
C LEU A 221 27.13 -26.34 -23.33
N VAL A 222 27.41 -25.43 -22.39
CA VAL A 222 28.04 -24.12 -22.70
C VAL A 222 29.45 -24.35 -23.29
N ASN A 223 30.21 -25.33 -22.80
CA ASN A 223 31.55 -25.61 -23.27
C ASN A 223 31.57 -26.38 -24.60
N SER A 224 30.61 -27.31 -24.80
CA SER A 224 30.59 -28.20 -25.98
C SER A 224 29.86 -27.61 -27.18
N TYR A 225 28.89 -26.71 -26.96
CA TYR A 225 28.06 -26.15 -28.03
C TYR A 225 28.14 -24.63 -28.07
N PRO A 226 29.16 -24.06 -28.74
CA PRO A 226 29.46 -22.63 -28.73
C PRO A 226 28.52 -21.76 -29.56
N SER A 227 27.43 -22.30 -30.12
CA SER A 227 26.48 -21.51 -30.90
C SER A 227 25.81 -20.43 -30.00
N THR A 228 25.60 -19.24 -30.56
CA THR A 228 25.06 -18.10 -29.78
C THR A 228 23.72 -18.39 -29.11
N PRO A 229 22.70 -18.98 -29.77
CA PRO A 229 21.44 -19.32 -29.11
C PRO A 229 21.60 -20.30 -27.95
N MET A 230 22.43 -21.34 -28.13
CA MET A 230 22.67 -22.36 -27.12
C MET A 230 23.32 -21.76 -25.88
N VAL A 231 24.38 -20.95 -26.06
CA VAL A 231 25.07 -20.28 -24.95
C VAL A 231 24.13 -19.30 -24.21
N ILE A 232 23.32 -18.53 -24.94
CA ILE A 232 22.36 -17.60 -24.35
C ILE A 232 21.34 -18.32 -23.47
N VAL A 233 20.69 -19.34 -24.00
CA VAL A 233 19.64 -20.08 -23.29
C VAL A 233 20.24 -20.83 -22.08
N SER A 234 21.38 -21.48 -22.26
CA SER A 234 22.06 -22.22 -21.18
C SER A 234 22.53 -21.30 -20.05
N LEU A 235 23.18 -20.15 -20.34
CA LEU A 235 23.63 -19.20 -19.34
C LEU A 235 22.45 -18.59 -18.58
N HIS A 236 21.37 -18.25 -19.28
CA HIS A 236 20.16 -17.70 -18.63
C HIS A 236 19.53 -18.73 -17.70
N THR A 237 19.36 -19.98 -18.17
CA THR A 237 18.81 -21.07 -17.35
C THR A 237 19.69 -21.32 -16.13
N PHE A 238 21.00 -21.26 -16.30
CA PHE A 238 21.95 -21.41 -15.21
C PHE A 238 21.83 -20.27 -14.17
N THR A 239 21.63 -19.05 -14.64
CA THR A 239 21.41 -17.88 -13.76
C THR A 239 20.09 -18.01 -12.98
N GLN A 240 19.01 -18.48 -13.61
CA GLN A 240 17.74 -18.71 -12.94
C GLN A 240 17.83 -19.81 -11.87
N LEU A 241 18.53 -20.91 -12.18
CA LEU A 241 18.79 -22.00 -11.23
C LEU A 241 19.60 -21.49 -10.02
N ALA A 242 20.66 -20.70 -10.25
CA ALA A 242 21.48 -20.10 -9.20
C ALA A 242 20.67 -19.09 -8.36
N ALA A 243 19.82 -18.28 -8.99
CA ALA A 243 18.96 -17.33 -8.30
C ALA A 243 17.95 -18.00 -7.37
N SER A 244 17.54 -19.23 -7.66
CA SER A 244 16.64 -20.02 -6.83
C SER A 244 17.36 -20.74 -5.69
N SER A 245 18.59 -21.19 -5.88
CA SER A 245 19.39 -21.90 -4.87
C SER A 245 20.21 -21.01 -3.94
N LEU A 246 20.43 -19.73 -4.29
CA LEU A 246 21.26 -18.71 -3.62
C LEU A 246 22.74 -19.10 -3.39
N ILE A 247 23.03 -20.31 -3.01
CA ILE A 247 24.40 -20.82 -2.72
C ILE A 247 25.33 -20.71 -3.94
N ASP A 248 24.77 -20.83 -5.11
CA ASP A 248 25.51 -20.85 -6.38
C ASP A 248 25.71 -19.49 -7.01
N ILE A 249 25.11 -18.45 -6.45
CA ILE A 249 25.21 -17.06 -6.97
C ILE A 249 26.66 -16.61 -7.11
N PRO A 250 27.58 -16.79 -6.12
CA PRO A 250 28.96 -16.35 -6.27
C PRO A 250 29.69 -16.97 -7.46
N LYS A 251 29.49 -18.28 -7.70
CA LYS A 251 30.08 -18.98 -8.86
C LYS A 251 29.48 -18.48 -10.18
N GLN A 252 28.16 -18.25 -10.20
CA GLN A 252 27.47 -17.75 -11.37
C GLN A 252 27.88 -16.30 -11.71
N LEU A 253 28.09 -15.46 -10.70
CA LEU A 253 28.64 -14.10 -10.89
C LEU A 253 30.00 -14.15 -11.58
N GLN A 254 30.92 -15.01 -11.12
CA GLN A 254 32.23 -15.16 -11.74
C GLN A 254 32.13 -15.63 -13.19
N LEU A 255 31.28 -16.61 -13.47
CA LEU A 255 31.07 -17.12 -14.83
C LEU A 255 30.52 -16.02 -15.77
N LEU A 256 29.51 -15.26 -15.33
CA LEU A 256 28.91 -14.19 -16.13
C LEU A 256 29.92 -13.05 -16.39
N LEU A 257 30.74 -12.67 -15.39
CA LEU A 257 31.79 -11.69 -15.55
C LEU A 257 32.87 -12.17 -16.52
N GLN A 258 33.24 -13.45 -16.51
CA GLN A 258 34.14 -14.03 -17.47
C GLN A 258 33.58 -13.93 -18.90
N TYR A 259 32.31 -14.34 -19.13
CA TYR A 259 31.68 -14.17 -20.44
C TYR A 259 31.57 -12.71 -20.88
N LEU A 260 31.33 -11.79 -19.95
CA LEU A 260 31.30 -10.35 -20.22
C LEU A 260 32.67 -9.84 -20.68
N LYS A 261 33.75 -10.34 -20.09
CA LYS A 261 35.13 -9.96 -20.40
C LYS A 261 35.61 -10.59 -21.72
N ASP A 262 35.50 -11.89 -21.84
CA ASP A 262 36.23 -12.71 -22.83
C ASP A 262 35.41 -13.01 -24.09
N ASP A 263 34.06 -13.08 -24.03
CA ASP A 263 33.25 -13.46 -25.20
C ASP A 263 33.18 -12.30 -26.22
N PRO A 264 33.49 -12.54 -27.51
CA PRO A 264 33.43 -11.47 -28.54
C PRO A 264 32.00 -11.09 -28.94
N ARG A 265 31.01 -11.93 -28.67
CA ARG A 265 29.61 -11.79 -29.16
C ARG A 265 28.81 -10.80 -28.32
N LYS A 266 28.35 -9.71 -28.96
CA LYS A 266 27.54 -8.67 -28.30
C LYS A 266 26.24 -9.23 -27.68
N ALA A 267 25.60 -10.23 -28.30
CA ALA A 267 24.37 -10.83 -27.78
C ALA A 267 24.59 -11.56 -26.45
N VAL A 268 25.70 -12.32 -26.32
CA VAL A 268 26.08 -13.01 -25.09
C VAL A 268 26.42 -12.00 -23.99
N LYS A 269 27.20 -10.96 -24.31
CA LYS A 269 27.51 -9.88 -23.36
C LYS A 269 26.25 -9.17 -22.85
N ARG A 270 25.27 -8.93 -23.75
CA ARG A 270 23.98 -8.32 -23.35
C ARG A 270 23.22 -9.20 -22.37
N LEU A 271 23.18 -10.53 -22.64
CA LEU A 271 22.57 -11.46 -21.72
C LEU A 271 23.31 -11.46 -20.37
N ALA A 272 24.63 -11.57 -20.37
CA ALA A 272 25.43 -11.57 -19.14
C ALA A 272 25.15 -10.33 -18.29
N VAL A 273 25.04 -9.14 -18.88
CA VAL A 273 24.70 -7.90 -18.18
C VAL A 273 23.28 -7.95 -17.59
N ASN A 274 22.29 -8.47 -18.34
CA ASN A 274 20.92 -8.61 -17.85
C ASN A 274 20.84 -9.61 -16.68
N ASP A 275 21.55 -10.68 -16.76
CA ASP A 275 21.60 -11.70 -15.72
C ASP A 275 22.37 -11.20 -14.48
N LEU A 276 23.46 -10.45 -14.65
CA LEU A 276 24.11 -9.74 -13.56
C LEU A 276 23.19 -8.76 -12.86
N LYS A 277 22.34 -8.04 -13.62
CA LYS A 277 21.32 -7.14 -13.04
C LYS A 277 20.27 -7.89 -12.24
N LEU A 278 19.85 -9.07 -12.69
CA LEU A 278 18.93 -9.93 -11.96
C LEU A 278 19.53 -10.36 -10.62
N LEU A 279 20.78 -10.86 -10.63
CA LEU A 279 21.49 -11.31 -9.43
C LEU A 279 21.80 -10.14 -8.47
N ALA A 280 22.12 -8.95 -8.98
CA ALA A 280 22.33 -7.74 -8.17
C ALA A 280 21.07 -7.33 -7.40
N LYS A 281 19.89 -7.47 -8.02
CA LYS A 281 18.60 -7.21 -7.36
C LYS A 281 18.24 -8.30 -6.34
N LYS A 282 18.53 -9.57 -6.67
CA LYS A 282 18.14 -10.72 -5.85
C LYS A 282 18.99 -10.83 -4.59
N ALA A 283 20.30 -10.70 -4.71
CA ALA A 283 21.26 -10.92 -3.62
C ALA A 283 22.45 -9.96 -3.67
N PRO A 284 22.24 -8.65 -3.42
CA PRO A 284 23.33 -7.66 -3.46
C PRO A 284 24.42 -7.92 -2.42
N HIS A 285 24.08 -8.58 -1.30
CA HIS A 285 25.03 -8.91 -0.22
C HIS A 285 26.05 -9.98 -0.58
N LEU A 286 25.84 -10.74 -1.66
CA LEU A 286 26.79 -11.76 -2.16
C LEU A 286 27.79 -11.20 -3.16
N TRP A 287 27.72 -9.91 -3.48
CA TRP A 287 28.69 -9.24 -4.34
C TRP A 287 29.94 -8.86 -3.54
N ILE A 288 31.06 -9.40 -3.99
CA ILE A 288 32.37 -9.08 -3.42
C ILE A 288 33.05 -7.95 -4.21
N ARG A 289 34.06 -7.30 -3.61
CA ARG A 289 34.78 -6.16 -4.18
C ARG A 289 35.40 -6.50 -5.54
N GLU A 290 36.00 -7.68 -5.68
CA GLU A 290 36.65 -8.14 -6.90
C GLU A 290 35.66 -8.20 -8.08
N ASN A 291 34.44 -8.69 -7.85
CA ASN A 291 33.40 -8.74 -8.89
C ASN A 291 32.98 -7.35 -9.36
N THR A 292 32.86 -6.41 -8.43
CA THR A 292 32.54 -5.01 -8.77
C THR A 292 33.69 -4.35 -9.54
N GLN A 293 34.94 -4.64 -9.18
CA GLN A 293 36.12 -4.11 -9.88
C GLN A 293 36.20 -4.64 -11.32
N VAL A 294 36.04 -5.94 -11.54
CA VAL A 294 35.99 -6.51 -12.89
C VAL A 294 34.87 -5.87 -13.73
N LEU A 295 33.69 -5.64 -13.14
CA LEU A 295 32.59 -4.98 -13.83
C LEU A 295 32.94 -3.53 -14.22
N CYS A 296 33.66 -2.80 -13.37
CA CYS A 296 34.13 -1.44 -13.66
C CYS A 296 35.16 -1.45 -14.80
N GLU A 297 36.14 -2.34 -14.78
CA GLU A 297 37.13 -2.52 -15.85
C GLU A 297 36.43 -2.82 -17.20
N CYS A 298 35.44 -3.74 -17.21
CA CYS A 298 34.68 -4.02 -18.41
C CYS A 298 33.90 -2.80 -18.90
N ALA A 299 33.32 -2.01 -18.00
CA ALA A 299 32.57 -0.80 -18.36
C ALA A 299 33.44 0.30 -18.94
N LEU A 300 34.72 0.40 -18.54
CA LEU A 300 35.71 1.31 -19.11
C LEU A 300 36.16 0.90 -20.51
N THR A 301 36.37 -0.41 -20.74
CA THR A 301 36.97 -0.94 -21.98
C THR A 301 35.95 -1.18 -23.10
N ILE A 302 34.69 -1.40 -22.79
CA ILE A 302 33.65 -1.76 -23.79
C ILE A 302 33.18 -0.52 -24.57
N PRO A 303 33.24 -0.53 -25.94
CA PRO A 303 32.86 0.60 -26.75
C PRO A 303 31.37 0.79 -26.97
N TYR A 304 30.53 -0.21 -26.58
CA TYR A 304 29.09 -0.21 -26.84
C TYR A 304 28.30 0.48 -25.73
N ASN A 305 27.73 1.67 -26.01
CA ASN A 305 26.92 2.42 -25.05
C ASN A 305 25.77 1.62 -24.42
N SER A 306 25.13 0.72 -25.18
CA SER A 306 24.04 -0.12 -24.65
C SER A 306 24.49 -1.13 -23.58
N LEU A 307 25.70 -1.66 -23.72
CA LEU A 307 26.31 -2.54 -22.72
C LEU A 307 26.81 -1.73 -21.53
N LYS A 308 27.48 -0.61 -21.79
CA LYS A 308 27.94 0.33 -20.75
C LYS A 308 26.78 0.78 -19.88
N LEU A 309 25.66 1.16 -20.49
CA LEU A 309 24.41 1.51 -19.78
C LEU A 309 23.90 0.36 -18.90
N GLY A 310 23.89 -0.86 -19.42
CA GLY A 310 23.47 -2.03 -18.63
C GLY A 310 24.38 -2.29 -17.43
N MET A 311 25.70 -2.20 -17.59
CA MET A 311 26.66 -2.36 -16.49
C MET A 311 26.54 -1.25 -15.45
N LEU A 312 26.39 0.00 -15.86
CA LEU A 312 26.11 1.11 -14.95
C LEU A 312 24.77 0.94 -14.20
N ALA A 313 23.77 0.36 -14.84
CA ALA A 313 22.51 0.04 -14.15
C ALA A 313 22.68 -1.05 -13.06
N VAL A 314 23.60 -2.01 -13.26
CA VAL A 314 24.00 -2.96 -12.21
C VAL A 314 24.69 -2.23 -11.07
N LEU A 315 25.69 -1.38 -11.38
CA LEU A 315 26.43 -0.59 -10.40
C LEU A 315 25.53 0.39 -9.66
N ALA A 316 24.57 1.02 -10.34
CA ALA A 316 23.57 1.89 -9.71
C ALA A 316 22.69 1.13 -8.72
N THR A 317 22.33 -0.13 -9.03
CA THR A 317 21.60 -0.99 -8.11
C THR A 317 22.45 -1.34 -6.88
N LEU A 318 23.68 -1.77 -7.08
CA LEU A 318 24.61 -2.14 -6.00
C LEU A 318 24.98 -0.95 -5.11
N SER A 319 25.23 0.23 -5.71
CA SER A 319 25.55 1.44 -4.97
C SER A 319 24.44 1.95 -4.05
N GLY A 320 23.19 1.61 -4.34
CA GLY A 320 22.03 1.92 -3.49
C GLY A 320 21.78 0.93 -2.35
N THR A 321 22.60 -0.12 -2.22
CA THR A 321 22.42 -1.22 -1.25
C THR A 321 23.55 -1.30 -0.24
N ILE A 322 23.44 -2.25 0.70
CA ILE A 322 24.49 -2.55 1.70
C ILE A 322 25.82 -2.93 1.04
N ALA A 323 25.81 -3.48 -0.19
CA ALA A 323 27.01 -3.86 -0.92
C ALA A 323 28.04 -2.72 -1.03
N ILE A 324 27.56 -1.48 -1.20
CA ILE A 324 28.45 -0.31 -1.28
C ILE A 324 29.15 -0.02 0.05
N LYS A 325 28.47 -0.18 1.17
CA LYS A 325 29.05 0.00 2.50
C LYS A 325 30.14 -1.04 2.76
N GLN A 326 29.92 -2.29 2.38
CA GLN A 326 30.90 -3.37 2.47
C GLN A 326 32.10 -3.12 1.55
N TYR A 327 31.87 -2.57 0.36
CA TYR A 327 32.93 -2.18 -0.59
C TYR A 327 33.92 -1.20 0.02
N PHE A 328 33.46 -0.24 0.85
CA PHE A 328 34.30 0.75 1.51
C PHE A 328 34.76 0.33 2.91
N SER A 329 34.04 -0.57 3.61
CA SER A 329 34.40 -1.00 4.97
C SER A 329 35.54 -2.01 5.03
N ASN A 330 35.73 -2.81 3.98
CA ASN A 330 36.76 -3.84 3.92
C ASN A 330 38.20 -3.28 3.68
N VAL A 331 38.40 -1.97 3.78
CA VAL A 331 39.70 -1.32 3.86
C VAL A 331 40.15 -1.34 5.33
N GLY A 332 40.16 -2.55 5.93
CA GLY A 332 40.63 -2.79 7.28
C GLY A 332 42.15 -2.79 7.37
N GLY A 333 42.65 -1.91 8.20
CA GLY A 333 44.07 -1.85 8.60
C GLY A 333 44.80 -0.60 8.17
N GLY A 334 44.56 0.51 8.84
CA GLY A 334 45.56 1.58 9.04
C GLY A 334 45.92 2.47 7.83
N SER A 335 45.47 2.19 6.62
CA SER A 335 45.67 3.05 5.48
C SER A 335 44.32 3.57 5.01
N LEU A 336 44.07 4.83 5.34
CA LEU A 336 43.01 5.66 4.74
C LEU A 336 43.35 5.87 3.25
N VAL A 337 43.02 4.87 2.40
CA VAL A 337 42.98 5.12 0.96
C VAL A 337 41.66 5.87 0.75
N PRO A 338 41.74 7.16 0.38
CA PRO A 338 40.52 7.93 0.18
C PRO A 338 39.66 7.27 -0.91
N PRO A 339 38.31 7.30 -0.80
CA PRO A 339 37.42 6.77 -1.83
C PRO A 339 37.65 7.31 -3.23
N ARG A 340 38.40 8.41 -3.35
CA ARG A 340 38.85 9.07 -4.59
C ARG A 340 39.62 8.19 -5.58
N LEU A 341 40.20 7.09 -5.13
CA LEU A 341 41.11 6.24 -5.93
C LEU A 341 40.45 4.91 -6.35
N THR A 342 39.16 4.68 -6.05
CA THR A 342 38.52 3.45 -6.49
C THR A 342 38.12 3.53 -7.96
N ASP A 343 38.26 2.41 -8.69
CA ASP A 343 37.90 2.33 -10.10
C ASP A 343 36.41 2.64 -10.32
N LEU A 344 35.56 2.34 -9.32
CA LEU A 344 34.14 2.67 -9.33
C LEU A 344 33.89 4.19 -9.36
N VAL A 345 34.62 4.97 -8.54
CA VAL A 345 34.46 6.42 -8.50
C VAL A 345 35.00 7.04 -9.82
N LYS A 346 36.15 6.59 -10.30
CA LYS A 346 36.72 7.05 -11.59
C LYS A 346 35.75 6.77 -12.74
N LEU A 347 35.23 5.53 -12.84
CA LEU A 347 34.26 5.18 -13.86
C LEU A 347 33.03 6.09 -13.80
N ALA A 348 32.49 6.31 -12.60
CA ALA A 348 31.28 7.11 -12.43
C ALA A 348 31.54 8.59 -12.80
N GLN A 349 32.70 9.17 -12.42
CA GLN A 349 33.12 10.52 -12.81
C GLN A 349 33.27 10.66 -14.33
N GLU A 350 33.95 9.72 -14.99
CA GLU A 350 34.09 9.73 -16.46
C GLU A 350 32.73 9.59 -17.16
N CYS A 351 31.85 8.75 -16.61
CA CYS A 351 30.50 8.51 -17.19
C CYS A 351 29.59 9.73 -17.03
N CYS A 352 29.73 10.55 -15.99
CA CYS A 352 28.90 11.75 -15.80
C CYS A 352 28.95 12.75 -16.96
N TYR A 353 30.06 12.80 -17.67
CA TYR A 353 30.27 13.70 -18.83
C TYR A 353 30.22 12.97 -20.16
N HIS A 354 29.65 11.77 -20.18
CA HIS A 354 29.53 10.96 -21.40
C HIS A 354 28.53 11.58 -22.38
N SER A 355 28.82 11.52 -23.69
CA SER A 355 27.94 12.03 -24.74
C SER A 355 26.56 11.40 -24.80
N ASN A 356 26.43 10.17 -24.35
CA ASN A 356 25.10 9.51 -24.19
C ASN A 356 24.49 9.89 -22.86
N LEU A 357 23.39 10.64 -22.88
CA LEU A 357 22.70 11.15 -21.70
C LEU A 357 22.24 10.08 -20.72
N ALA A 358 21.82 8.91 -21.21
CA ALA A 358 21.41 7.81 -20.34
C ALA A 358 22.60 7.20 -19.57
N VAL A 359 23.79 7.13 -20.19
CA VAL A 359 25.03 6.71 -19.55
C VAL A 359 25.42 7.72 -18.47
N ALA A 360 25.36 9.00 -18.78
CA ALA A 360 25.67 10.08 -17.86
C ALA A 360 24.74 10.09 -16.65
N ALA A 361 23.44 9.89 -16.86
CA ALA A 361 22.47 9.78 -15.77
C ALA A 361 22.78 8.64 -14.79
N HIS A 362 23.18 7.48 -15.30
CA HIS A 362 23.57 6.37 -14.41
C HIS A 362 24.91 6.64 -13.69
N GLY A 363 25.84 7.33 -14.32
CA GLY A 363 27.05 7.83 -13.67
C GLY A 363 26.71 8.72 -12.47
N VAL A 364 25.83 9.69 -12.67
CA VAL A 364 25.31 10.57 -11.61
C VAL A 364 24.64 9.81 -10.48
N ILE A 365 23.81 8.79 -10.79
CA ILE A 365 23.18 7.95 -9.75
C ILE A 365 24.23 7.25 -8.89
N VAL A 366 25.24 6.65 -9.52
CA VAL A 366 26.32 5.95 -8.81
C VAL A 366 27.09 6.92 -7.93
N LEU A 367 27.51 8.08 -8.45
CA LEU A 367 28.20 9.12 -7.65
C LEU A 367 27.37 9.61 -6.48
N THR A 368 26.09 9.90 -6.71
CA THR A 368 25.16 10.34 -5.68
C THR A 368 25.05 9.30 -4.55
N ASN A 369 24.87 8.03 -4.90
CA ASN A 369 24.77 6.96 -3.91
C ASN A 369 26.06 6.80 -3.09
N ILE A 370 27.21 6.94 -3.74
CA ILE A 370 28.52 6.91 -3.07
C ILE A 370 28.69 8.11 -2.14
N ALA A 371 28.39 9.32 -2.62
CA ALA A 371 28.50 10.56 -1.83
C ALA A 371 27.63 10.54 -0.57
N ILE A 372 26.45 9.90 -0.64
CA ILE A 372 25.56 9.74 0.51
C ILE A 372 26.09 8.67 1.50
N SER A 373 26.68 7.59 0.98
CA SER A 373 27.07 6.42 1.79
C SER A 373 28.43 6.57 2.48
N CYS A 374 29.27 7.49 2.02
CA CYS A 374 30.61 7.69 2.57
C CYS A 374 30.62 8.62 3.81
N PRO A 375 31.49 8.39 4.80
CA PRO A 375 31.64 9.27 5.98
C PRO A 375 32.25 10.64 5.66
N GLU A 376 31.91 11.67 6.44
CA GLU A 376 32.10 13.10 6.13
C GLU A 376 33.52 13.61 5.87
N LYS A 377 34.55 12.93 6.32
CA LYS A 377 35.93 13.50 6.32
C LYS A 377 36.66 13.49 4.97
N ASP A 378 36.19 12.72 3.96
CA ASP A 378 36.97 12.51 2.70
C ASP A 378 36.24 12.94 1.42
N ILE A 379 35.16 13.75 1.53
CA ILE A 379 34.11 13.76 0.51
C ILE A 379 33.93 15.09 -0.23
N VAL A 380 34.42 16.20 0.25
CA VAL A 380 34.13 17.55 -0.31
C VAL A 380 34.29 17.61 -1.83
N GLN A 381 35.30 16.99 -2.37
CA GLN A 381 35.52 16.99 -3.82
C GLN A 381 34.55 16.09 -4.56
N LEU A 382 34.18 14.92 -3.99
CA LEU A 382 33.23 14.01 -4.58
C LEU A 382 31.82 14.61 -4.61
N GLU A 383 31.44 15.37 -3.59
CA GLU A 383 30.18 16.12 -3.53
C GLU A 383 30.12 17.18 -4.62
N GLN A 384 31.21 17.96 -4.77
CA GLN A 384 31.32 18.96 -5.82
C GLN A 384 31.26 18.32 -7.21
N ASP A 385 32.03 17.26 -7.47
CA ASP A 385 32.00 16.52 -8.74
C ASP A 385 30.61 15.98 -9.06
N THR A 386 29.86 15.52 -8.02
CA THR A 386 28.50 15.04 -8.19
C THR A 386 27.55 16.17 -8.57
N VAL A 387 27.63 17.32 -7.91
CA VAL A 387 26.83 18.52 -8.23
C VAL A 387 27.10 18.99 -9.64
N LEU A 388 28.39 19.14 -10.02
CA LEU A 388 28.79 19.54 -11.36
C LEU A 388 28.32 18.55 -12.46
N GLY A 389 28.38 17.25 -12.17
CA GLY A 389 27.83 16.22 -13.07
C GLY A 389 26.32 16.35 -13.26
N VAL A 390 25.57 16.63 -12.18
CA VAL A 390 24.13 16.92 -12.25
C VAL A 390 23.85 18.18 -13.05
N GLU A 391 24.52 19.27 -12.75
CA GLU A 391 24.37 20.56 -13.44
C GLU A 391 24.65 20.45 -14.94
N SER A 392 25.71 19.74 -15.33
CA SER A 392 26.02 19.45 -16.73
C SER A 392 24.87 18.73 -17.44
N LEU A 393 24.27 17.69 -16.82
CA LEU A 393 23.13 16.99 -17.35
C LEU A 393 21.87 17.86 -17.43
N LEU A 394 21.66 18.71 -16.44
CA LEU A 394 20.52 19.64 -16.42
C LEU A 394 20.62 20.62 -17.59
N MET A 395 21.78 21.20 -17.82
CA MET A 395 22.01 22.09 -18.97
C MET A 395 21.74 21.40 -20.31
N LEU A 396 22.27 20.19 -20.50
CA LEU A 396 22.11 19.44 -21.75
C LEU A 396 20.67 18.99 -22.01
N CYS A 397 19.91 18.62 -20.96
CA CYS A 397 18.56 18.09 -21.11
C CYS A 397 17.46 19.17 -21.02
N SER A 398 17.77 20.37 -20.51
CA SER A 398 16.75 21.39 -20.18
C SER A 398 16.02 21.97 -21.40
N GLN A 399 16.66 21.98 -22.56
CA GLN A 399 16.10 22.50 -23.81
C GLN A 399 15.36 21.42 -24.62
N ASP A 400 15.63 20.14 -24.35
CA ASP A 400 15.10 19.03 -25.15
C ASP A 400 13.80 18.50 -24.54
N SER A 401 12.71 18.55 -25.31
CA SER A 401 11.41 18.05 -24.91
C SER A 401 11.18 16.55 -25.23
N SER A 402 12.20 15.85 -25.73
CA SER A 402 12.10 14.42 -26.03
C SER A 402 11.82 13.58 -24.76
N PRO A 403 11.06 12.51 -24.85
CA PRO A 403 10.76 11.65 -23.68
C PRO A 403 12.03 11.09 -23.03
N SER A 404 13.08 10.85 -23.81
CA SER A 404 14.37 10.35 -23.31
C SER A 404 15.11 11.40 -22.49
N ALA A 405 15.19 12.64 -22.98
CA ALA A 405 15.80 13.75 -22.26
C ALA A 405 15.02 14.08 -20.97
N GLN A 406 13.70 14.07 -21.03
CA GLN A 406 12.85 14.30 -19.86
C GLN A 406 13.02 13.20 -18.79
N ALA A 407 13.15 11.93 -19.19
CA ALA A 407 13.44 10.84 -18.26
C ALA A 407 14.82 10.99 -17.61
N THR A 408 15.83 11.41 -18.40
CA THR A 408 17.19 11.70 -17.90
C THR A 408 17.19 12.87 -16.94
N LEU A 409 16.54 13.97 -17.31
CA LEU A 409 16.37 15.15 -16.47
C LEU A 409 15.71 14.83 -15.13
N LYS A 410 14.62 14.06 -15.15
CA LYS A 410 13.95 13.58 -13.94
C LYS A 410 14.88 12.77 -13.03
N THR A 411 15.71 11.92 -13.64
CA THR A 411 16.69 11.12 -12.91
C THR A 411 17.76 11.98 -12.25
N ALA A 412 18.31 12.95 -12.98
CA ALA A 412 19.30 13.90 -12.47
C ALA A 412 18.73 14.74 -11.31
N LEU A 413 17.54 15.29 -11.48
CA LEU A 413 16.84 16.06 -10.43
C LEU A 413 16.54 15.23 -9.19
N THR A 414 16.11 13.96 -9.37
CA THR A 414 15.88 13.05 -8.24
C THR A 414 17.17 12.76 -7.48
N SER A 415 18.29 12.59 -8.19
CA SER A 415 19.60 12.40 -7.58
C SER A 415 20.05 13.66 -6.83
N LEU A 416 19.83 14.86 -7.39
CA LEU A 416 20.11 16.11 -6.73
C LEU A 416 19.32 16.27 -5.42
N VAL A 417 18.01 16.10 -5.44
CA VAL A 417 17.16 16.19 -4.23
C VAL A 417 17.62 15.19 -3.16
N LYS A 418 17.99 13.97 -3.56
CA LYS A 418 18.51 12.95 -2.65
C LYS A 418 19.83 13.35 -2.01
N LEU A 419 20.74 13.94 -2.79
CA LEU A 419 22.03 14.45 -2.31
C LEU A 419 21.84 15.61 -1.33
N LEU A 420 21.00 16.61 -1.69
CA LEU A 420 20.75 17.80 -0.86
C LEU A 420 20.05 17.48 0.45
N LYS A 421 19.18 16.47 0.46
CA LYS A 421 18.57 15.95 1.70
C LYS A 421 19.62 15.41 2.67
N SER A 422 20.66 14.77 2.17
CA SER A 422 21.76 14.23 2.97
C SER A 422 22.87 15.25 3.24
N ARG A 423 23.03 16.26 2.39
CA ARG A 423 24.10 17.28 2.42
C ARG A 423 23.52 18.70 2.27
N PRO A 424 22.88 19.25 3.32
CA PRO A 424 22.16 20.53 3.25
C PRO A 424 23.05 21.74 2.88
N HIS A 425 24.35 21.70 3.16
CA HIS A 425 25.28 22.80 2.87
C HIS A 425 25.44 23.11 1.37
N LEU A 426 25.12 22.15 0.48
CA LEU A 426 25.17 22.34 -0.98
C LEU A 426 23.91 23.00 -1.55
N SER A 427 22.88 23.19 -0.74
CA SER A 427 21.54 23.51 -1.22
C SER A 427 21.41 24.91 -1.77
N GLN A 428 22.12 25.90 -1.22
CA GLN A 428 22.05 27.29 -1.66
C GLN A 428 22.51 27.43 -3.13
N SER A 429 23.68 26.93 -3.46
CA SER A 429 24.24 27.02 -4.83
C SER A 429 23.42 26.22 -5.84
N ALA A 430 22.90 25.03 -5.43
CA ALA A 430 22.08 24.22 -6.29
C ALA A 430 20.70 24.86 -6.59
N VAL A 431 20.11 25.57 -5.63
CA VAL A 431 18.86 26.31 -5.82
C VAL A 431 19.08 27.50 -6.75
N GLU A 432 20.14 28.29 -6.54
CA GLU A 432 20.49 29.43 -7.43
C GLU A 432 20.71 28.95 -8.87
N PHE A 433 21.40 27.83 -9.06
CA PHE A 433 21.55 27.22 -10.36
C PHE A 433 20.20 26.79 -10.98
N LEU A 434 19.34 26.11 -10.24
CA LEU A 434 18.03 25.68 -10.74
C LEU A 434 17.13 26.87 -11.12
N LEU A 435 17.14 27.95 -10.34
CA LEU A 435 16.38 29.18 -10.65
C LEU A 435 16.89 29.81 -11.96
N GLY A 436 18.22 29.91 -12.14
CA GLY A 436 18.80 30.38 -13.38
C GLY A 436 18.41 29.52 -14.60
N GLN A 437 18.42 28.19 -14.45
CA GLN A 437 18.03 27.27 -15.52
C GLN A 437 16.53 27.31 -15.84
N LEU A 438 15.63 27.63 -14.87
CA LEU A 438 14.21 27.79 -15.14
C LEU A 438 13.91 28.82 -16.21
N HIS A 439 14.65 29.95 -16.27
CA HIS A 439 14.44 30.97 -17.29
C HIS A 439 14.83 30.47 -18.70
N LEU A 440 15.78 29.58 -18.81
CA LEU A 440 16.38 29.12 -20.06
C LEU A 440 15.72 27.85 -20.62
N SER A 441 14.95 27.13 -19.82
CA SER A 441 14.47 25.77 -20.11
C SER A 441 13.13 25.73 -20.87
N CYS A 442 12.84 24.61 -21.54
CA CYS A 442 11.50 24.35 -22.12
C CYS A 442 10.46 24.06 -21.03
N ASP A 443 9.16 24.27 -21.33
CA ASP A 443 8.06 24.16 -20.34
C ASP A 443 8.00 22.80 -19.65
N SER A 444 8.23 21.71 -20.37
CA SER A 444 8.26 20.37 -19.78
C SER A 444 9.39 20.21 -18.75
N SER A 445 10.56 20.78 -19.02
CA SER A 445 11.70 20.76 -18.12
C SER A 445 11.49 21.67 -16.92
N ARG A 446 10.86 22.84 -17.12
CA ARG A 446 10.44 23.74 -16.02
C ARG A 446 9.53 23.05 -15.02
N VAL A 447 8.56 22.27 -15.48
CA VAL A 447 7.68 21.49 -14.59
C VAL A 447 8.50 20.55 -13.69
N LEU A 448 9.45 19.80 -14.25
CA LEU A 448 10.29 18.88 -13.48
C LEU A 448 11.20 19.61 -12.49
N MET A 449 11.75 20.75 -12.89
CA MET A 449 12.57 21.59 -12.00
C MET A 449 11.73 22.19 -10.86
N CYS A 450 10.50 22.63 -11.13
CA CYS A 450 9.58 23.08 -10.10
C CYS A 450 9.28 21.96 -9.08
N HIS A 451 9.09 20.73 -9.53
CA HIS A 451 8.90 19.61 -8.61
C HIS A 451 10.14 19.37 -7.73
N ALA A 452 11.34 19.50 -8.28
CA ALA A 452 12.57 19.39 -7.50
C ALA A 452 12.75 20.53 -6.51
N LEU A 453 12.50 21.78 -6.91
CA LEU A 453 12.52 22.95 -6.02
C LEU A 453 11.49 22.84 -4.90
N ALA A 454 10.26 22.38 -5.20
CA ALA A 454 9.26 22.13 -4.18
C ALA A 454 9.72 21.08 -3.17
N ALA A 455 10.36 20.00 -3.63
CA ALA A 455 10.91 18.98 -2.74
C ALA A 455 12.06 19.52 -1.88
N ILE A 456 12.97 20.35 -2.45
CA ILE A 456 14.06 20.97 -1.72
C ILE A 456 13.52 21.95 -0.67
N ALA A 457 12.60 22.85 -1.03
CA ALA A 457 11.99 23.80 -0.12
C ALA A 457 11.20 23.13 1.01
N THR A 458 10.57 21.97 0.73
CA THR A 458 9.90 21.17 1.75
C THR A 458 10.86 20.65 2.81
N HIS A 459 12.07 20.23 2.42
CA HIS A 459 13.10 19.74 3.35
C HIS A 459 13.91 20.86 4.00
N LEU A 460 14.12 21.98 3.30
CA LEU A 460 14.96 23.10 3.72
C LEU A 460 14.21 24.44 3.59
N PRO A 461 13.29 24.72 4.51
CA PRO A 461 12.39 25.88 4.42
C PRO A 461 13.13 27.23 4.47
N VAL A 462 14.33 27.29 5.05
CA VAL A 462 15.16 28.51 5.12
C VAL A 462 15.47 29.08 3.73
N LEU A 463 15.48 28.25 2.69
CA LEU A 463 15.75 28.66 1.30
C LEU A 463 14.51 29.28 0.61
N GLY A 464 13.32 29.16 1.21
CA GLY A 464 12.06 29.59 0.61
C GLY A 464 12.02 31.06 0.26
N ASP A 465 12.39 31.90 1.19
CA ASP A 465 12.38 33.37 1.02
C ASP A 465 13.27 33.84 -0.12
N GLY A 466 14.44 33.22 -0.28
CA GLY A 466 15.38 33.52 -1.37
C GLY A 466 14.88 33.16 -2.76
N MET A 467 13.98 32.16 -2.86
CA MET A 467 13.41 31.71 -4.14
C MET A 467 12.16 32.47 -4.57
N LEU A 468 11.46 33.12 -3.62
CA LEU A 468 10.11 33.60 -3.84
C LEU A 468 10.03 34.70 -4.91
N GLY A 469 10.99 35.61 -4.92
CA GLY A 469 11.06 36.72 -5.90
C GLY A 469 11.10 36.22 -7.34
N ASP A 470 12.09 35.38 -7.64
CA ASP A 470 12.29 34.84 -8.99
C ASP A 470 11.12 33.96 -9.46
N LEU A 471 10.53 33.18 -8.54
CA LEU A 471 9.36 32.34 -8.85
C LEU A 471 8.10 33.17 -9.17
N VAL A 472 7.86 34.27 -8.43
CA VAL A 472 6.75 35.20 -8.68
C VAL A 472 6.93 35.92 -10.01
N ASP A 473 8.13 36.33 -10.35
CA ASP A 473 8.42 36.94 -11.64
C ASP A 473 8.24 35.99 -12.80
N LEU A 474 8.71 34.75 -12.66
CA LEU A 474 8.42 33.67 -13.62
C LEU A 474 6.92 33.40 -13.77
N TYR A 475 6.18 33.40 -12.66
CA TYR A 475 4.74 33.22 -12.69
C TYR A 475 4.01 34.36 -13.42
N ARG A 476 4.49 35.60 -13.24
CA ARG A 476 3.96 36.80 -13.93
C ARG A 476 4.18 36.76 -15.44
N VAL A 477 5.33 36.23 -15.88
CA VAL A 477 5.70 36.13 -17.30
C VAL A 477 5.13 34.87 -17.97
N ALA A 478 4.68 33.88 -17.21
CA ALA A 478 4.13 32.65 -17.74
C ALA A 478 2.98 32.92 -18.71
N SER A 479 3.10 32.47 -19.96
CA SER A 479 2.15 32.81 -21.01
C SER A 479 0.83 32.08 -20.85
N HIS A 480 -0.24 32.74 -21.32
CA HIS A 480 -1.64 32.31 -21.20
C HIS A 480 -2.07 31.34 -22.32
N SER A 481 -1.16 30.69 -23.02
CA SER A 481 -1.54 29.78 -24.09
C SER A 481 -2.28 28.56 -23.53
N SER A 482 -3.24 28.08 -24.29
CA SER A 482 -4.16 27.01 -23.87
C SER A 482 -3.56 25.60 -23.91
N THR A 483 -2.25 25.46 -23.98
CA THR A 483 -1.60 24.14 -24.03
C THR A 483 -1.59 23.48 -22.65
N ASP A 484 -1.86 22.17 -22.58
CA ASP A 484 -1.87 21.40 -21.33
C ASP A 484 -0.55 21.52 -20.56
N LYS A 485 0.59 21.62 -21.25
CA LYS A 485 1.91 21.75 -20.62
C LYS A 485 2.10 23.07 -19.88
N GLN A 486 1.57 24.16 -20.41
CA GLN A 486 1.65 25.47 -19.76
C GLN A 486 0.71 25.58 -18.57
N GLN A 487 -0.48 24.96 -18.65
CA GLN A 487 -1.36 24.83 -17.49
C GLN A 487 -0.71 24.00 -16.38
N GLU A 488 0.03 22.96 -16.73
CA GLU A 488 0.78 22.14 -15.76
C GLU A 488 1.93 22.95 -15.15
N LEU A 489 2.62 23.81 -15.93
CA LEU A 489 3.66 24.71 -15.44
C LEU A 489 3.10 25.71 -14.44
N LEU A 490 1.95 26.34 -14.73
CA LEU A 490 1.28 27.25 -13.79
C LEU A 490 0.97 26.59 -12.46
N VAL A 491 0.44 25.35 -12.49
CA VAL A 491 0.16 24.56 -11.27
C VAL A 491 1.45 24.25 -10.50
N SER A 492 2.53 23.91 -11.22
CA SER A 492 3.81 23.54 -10.61
C SER A 492 4.51 24.74 -9.99
N LEU A 493 4.54 25.90 -10.68
CA LEU A 493 5.06 27.15 -10.15
C LEU A 493 4.27 27.62 -8.90
N ALA A 494 2.93 27.61 -8.98
CA ALA A 494 2.10 27.93 -7.82
C ALA A 494 2.38 27.00 -6.63
N THR A 495 2.61 25.69 -6.88
CA THR A 495 2.96 24.73 -5.83
C THR A 495 4.29 25.12 -5.15
N VAL A 496 5.32 25.48 -5.90
CA VAL A 496 6.61 25.91 -5.31
C VAL A 496 6.43 27.18 -4.50
N ILE A 497 5.69 28.16 -5.03
CA ILE A 497 5.39 29.44 -4.33
C ILE A 497 4.68 29.15 -3.00
N PHE A 498 3.67 28.26 -2.96
CA PHE A 498 2.98 27.92 -1.71
C PHE A 498 3.91 27.21 -0.70
N VAL A 499 4.79 26.33 -1.16
CA VAL A 499 5.79 25.68 -0.29
C VAL A 499 6.79 26.71 0.24
N ALA A 500 7.32 27.57 -0.62
CA ALA A 500 8.29 28.61 -0.24
C ALA A 500 7.70 29.65 0.74
N SER A 501 6.43 29.99 0.58
CA SER A 501 5.71 30.98 1.43
C SER A 501 5.32 30.44 2.82
N GLN A 502 5.56 29.16 3.13
CA GLN A 502 5.32 28.56 4.45
C GLN A 502 3.94 28.90 5.06
N SER A 503 2.88 28.80 4.27
CA SER A 503 1.48 29.12 4.61
C SER A 503 1.14 30.62 4.75
N SER A 504 2.10 31.53 4.68
CA SER A 504 1.88 32.99 4.79
C SER A 504 2.09 33.68 3.44
N LEU A 505 1.06 33.66 2.57
CA LEU A 505 1.10 34.34 1.28
C LEU A 505 0.95 35.86 1.45
N SER A 506 1.91 36.63 0.91
CA SER A 506 1.79 38.08 0.86
C SER A 506 0.62 38.52 -0.05
N ALA A 507 0.05 39.70 0.22
CA ALA A 507 -1.05 40.24 -0.60
C ALA A 507 -0.62 40.44 -2.06
N GLU A 508 0.64 40.78 -2.30
CA GLU A 508 1.22 40.93 -3.63
C GLU A 508 1.22 39.62 -4.41
N VAL A 509 1.72 38.54 -3.81
CA VAL A 509 1.74 37.21 -4.43
C VAL A 509 0.32 36.71 -4.74
N LYS A 510 -0.63 36.89 -3.81
CA LYS A 510 -2.05 36.57 -4.04
C LYS A 510 -2.60 37.28 -5.25
N THR A 511 -2.31 38.60 -5.37
CA THR A 511 -2.76 39.43 -6.50
C THR A 511 -2.18 38.96 -7.83
N VAL A 512 -0.88 38.65 -7.88
CA VAL A 512 -0.22 38.15 -9.10
C VAL A 512 -0.83 36.83 -9.56
N ILE A 513 -1.04 35.88 -8.62
CA ILE A 513 -1.62 34.59 -8.97
C ILE A 513 -3.06 34.77 -9.46
N LYS A 514 -3.89 35.60 -8.79
CA LYS A 514 -5.27 35.86 -9.21
C LYS A 514 -5.35 36.47 -10.62
N GLN A 515 -4.56 37.50 -10.91
CA GLN A 515 -4.52 38.17 -12.22
C GLN A 515 -4.19 37.15 -13.35
N GLN A 516 -3.26 36.26 -13.10
CA GLN A 516 -2.93 35.21 -14.06
C GLN A 516 -4.09 34.20 -14.25
N LEU A 517 -4.80 33.83 -13.16
CA LEU A 517 -5.92 32.89 -13.20
C LEU A 517 -7.20 33.45 -13.81
N GLU A 518 -7.42 34.76 -13.79
CA GLU A 518 -8.55 35.43 -14.48
C GLU A 518 -8.49 35.17 -15.99
N ASN A 519 -7.30 35.07 -16.56
CA ASN A 519 -7.06 34.80 -17.97
C ASN A 519 -7.11 33.31 -18.33
N VAL A 520 -7.18 32.40 -17.35
CA VAL A 520 -7.24 30.96 -17.57
C VAL A 520 -8.68 30.50 -17.75
N ALA A 521 -9.04 30.11 -18.95
CA ALA A 521 -10.39 29.60 -19.26
C ALA A 521 -10.72 28.26 -18.60
N ASN A 522 -9.71 27.44 -18.30
CA ASN A 522 -9.87 26.08 -17.77
C ASN A 522 -10.04 26.09 -16.24
N GLY A 523 -11.26 25.86 -15.77
CA GLY A 523 -11.58 25.73 -14.34
C GLY A 523 -10.83 24.61 -13.62
N TRP A 524 -10.41 23.56 -14.35
CA TRP A 524 -9.62 22.46 -13.79
C TRP A 524 -8.23 22.91 -13.31
N THR A 525 -7.57 23.80 -14.03
CA THR A 525 -6.29 24.39 -13.63
C THR A 525 -6.43 25.19 -12.33
N VAL A 526 -7.48 26.02 -12.24
CA VAL A 526 -7.78 26.78 -11.01
C VAL A 526 -8.06 25.85 -9.84
N TYR A 527 -8.83 24.78 -10.05
CA TYR A 527 -9.07 23.75 -9.03
C TYR A 527 -7.77 23.09 -8.56
N ARG A 528 -6.87 22.72 -9.49
CA ARG A 528 -5.57 22.11 -9.13
C ARG A 528 -4.72 23.05 -8.27
N ILE A 529 -4.70 24.34 -8.58
CA ILE A 529 -3.97 25.36 -7.78
C ILE A 529 -4.64 25.53 -6.41
N ALA A 530 -5.98 25.65 -6.34
CA ALA A 530 -6.71 25.74 -5.08
C ALA A 530 -6.43 24.52 -4.17
N ARG A 531 -6.40 23.33 -4.75
CA ARG A 531 -6.06 22.09 -4.04
C ARG A 531 -4.64 22.13 -3.48
N GLN A 532 -3.66 22.64 -4.24
CA GLN A 532 -2.29 22.77 -3.72
C GLN A 532 -2.21 23.81 -2.61
N ALA A 533 -2.93 24.93 -2.72
CA ALA A 533 -3.00 25.91 -1.65
C ALA A 533 -3.57 25.31 -0.35
N SER A 534 -4.65 24.51 -0.43
CA SER A 534 -5.21 23.81 0.74
C SER A 534 -4.22 22.79 1.33
N ARG A 535 -3.46 22.08 0.49
CA ARG A 535 -2.45 21.13 0.94
C ARG A 535 -1.30 21.79 1.70
N MET A 536 -0.96 23.01 1.36
CA MET A 536 0.12 23.79 1.97
C MET A 536 -0.38 24.74 3.09
N GLY A 537 -1.64 24.64 3.50
CA GLY A 537 -2.20 25.45 4.58
C GLY A 537 -2.57 26.90 4.21
N CYS A 538 -2.51 27.27 2.92
CA CYS A 538 -2.92 28.60 2.44
C CYS A 538 -4.45 28.68 2.29
N HIS A 539 -5.19 28.53 3.39
CA HIS A 539 -6.64 28.32 3.40
C HIS A 539 -7.45 29.51 2.94
N GLU A 540 -7.05 30.72 3.29
CA GLU A 540 -7.71 31.94 2.83
C GLU A 540 -7.76 32.00 1.30
N PHE A 541 -6.61 31.81 0.67
CA PHE A 541 -6.49 31.86 -0.77
C PHE A 541 -7.20 30.68 -1.47
N SER A 542 -7.13 29.47 -0.89
CA SER A 542 -7.82 28.31 -1.44
C SER A 542 -9.33 28.44 -1.40
N SER A 543 -9.89 29.03 -0.31
CA SER A 543 -11.33 29.27 -0.17
C SER A 543 -11.85 30.17 -1.28
N GLU A 544 -11.12 31.26 -1.60
CA GLU A 544 -11.48 32.19 -2.69
C GLU A 544 -11.44 31.50 -4.07
N LEU A 545 -10.41 30.69 -4.33
CA LEU A 545 -10.30 29.94 -5.58
C LEU A 545 -11.40 28.89 -5.74
N TYR A 546 -11.75 28.15 -4.68
CA TYR A 546 -12.88 27.21 -4.72
C TYR A 546 -14.20 27.91 -5.00
N GLN A 547 -14.43 29.10 -4.42
CA GLN A 547 -15.59 29.90 -4.71
C GLN A 547 -15.67 30.32 -6.18
N CYS A 548 -14.53 30.71 -6.78
CA CYS A 548 -14.45 31.04 -8.19
C CYS A 548 -14.79 29.87 -9.10
N VAL A 549 -14.21 28.69 -8.83
CA VAL A 549 -14.47 27.49 -9.64
C VAL A 549 -15.90 26.99 -9.49
N ARG A 550 -16.46 27.06 -8.27
CA ARG A 550 -17.83 26.61 -7.97
C ARG A 550 -18.88 27.25 -8.87
N THR A 551 -18.71 28.52 -9.21
CA THR A 551 -19.64 29.25 -10.09
C THR A 551 -19.63 28.82 -11.54
N ARG A 552 -18.61 28.10 -11.97
CA ARG A 552 -18.35 27.65 -13.35
C ARG A 552 -18.66 26.16 -13.60
N VAL A 553 -19.05 25.41 -12.57
CA VAL A 553 -19.22 23.95 -12.65
C VAL A 553 -20.67 23.58 -12.93
N ALA A 554 -20.88 22.69 -13.92
CA ALA A 554 -22.18 22.17 -14.30
C ALA A 554 -22.60 20.89 -13.56
N SER A 555 -21.65 20.13 -13.01
CA SER A 555 -21.92 18.89 -12.28
C SER A 555 -22.35 19.17 -10.85
N GLU A 556 -23.53 18.68 -10.45
CA GLU A 556 -24.07 18.84 -9.09
C GLU A 556 -23.16 18.23 -8.02
N HIS A 557 -22.69 17.01 -8.22
CA HIS A 557 -21.77 16.36 -7.28
C HIS A 557 -20.45 17.12 -7.12
N PHE A 558 -19.91 17.63 -8.23
CA PHE A 558 -18.67 18.41 -8.16
C PHE A 558 -18.90 19.79 -7.56
N TYR A 559 -20.06 20.39 -7.75
CA TYR A 559 -20.46 21.61 -7.07
C TYR A 559 -20.49 21.43 -5.55
N PHE A 560 -21.10 20.35 -5.05
CA PHE A 560 -21.12 20.05 -3.62
C PHE A 560 -19.74 19.72 -3.08
N TRP A 561 -18.90 19.01 -3.86
CA TRP A 561 -17.50 18.81 -3.51
C TRP A 561 -16.73 20.11 -3.34
N LEU A 562 -16.82 21.03 -4.27
CA LEU A 562 -16.17 22.35 -4.19
C LEU A 562 -16.72 23.19 -3.03
N SER A 563 -18.04 23.10 -2.78
CA SER A 563 -18.67 23.78 -1.64
C SER A 563 -18.13 23.26 -0.32
N SER A 564 -17.95 21.95 -0.18
CA SER A 564 -17.36 21.37 1.03
C SER A 564 -15.92 21.83 1.24
N LEU A 565 -15.07 21.81 0.20
CA LEU A 565 -13.68 22.25 0.28
C LEU A 565 -13.55 23.74 0.63
N LYS A 566 -14.43 24.58 0.08
CA LYS A 566 -14.50 26.01 0.43
C LYS A 566 -14.80 26.20 1.91
N GLU A 567 -15.84 25.55 2.44
CA GLU A 567 -16.23 25.67 3.84
C GLU A 567 -15.15 25.13 4.78
N PHE A 568 -14.45 24.04 4.43
CA PHE A 568 -13.33 23.53 5.23
C PHE A 568 -12.15 24.51 5.27
N SER A 569 -11.80 25.09 4.11
CA SER A 569 -10.75 26.09 4.05
C SER A 569 -11.12 27.36 4.82
N GLN A 570 -12.36 27.79 4.78
CA GLN A 570 -12.85 28.92 5.55
C GLN A 570 -12.83 28.64 7.05
N ALA A 571 -13.15 27.43 7.48
CA ALA A 571 -13.06 27.02 8.87
C ALA A 571 -11.62 27.10 9.42
N GLU A 572 -10.64 26.58 8.68
CA GLU A 572 -9.23 26.64 9.09
C GLU A 572 -8.66 28.05 9.04
N GLN A 573 -9.12 28.89 8.12
CA GLN A 573 -8.79 30.33 8.09
C GLN A 573 -9.23 31.03 9.38
N CYS A 574 -10.45 30.79 9.86
CA CYS A 574 -10.93 31.41 11.11
C CYS A 574 -10.04 31.02 12.30
N LEU A 575 -9.57 29.76 12.35
CA LEU A 575 -8.71 29.27 13.44
C LEU A 575 -7.30 29.87 13.41
N SER A 576 -6.77 30.18 12.24
CA SER A 576 -5.39 30.70 12.09
C SER A 576 -5.23 32.15 12.57
N HIS A 577 -6.32 32.90 12.77
CA HIS A 577 -6.29 34.31 13.18
C HIS A 577 -6.45 34.53 14.69
N VAL A 578 -6.45 33.46 15.48
CA VAL A 578 -6.55 33.55 16.96
C VAL A 578 -5.29 34.19 17.54
N GLU A 579 -5.44 35.22 18.40
CA GLU A 579 -4.31 35.87 19.07
C GLU A 579 -3.89 35.09 20.34
N ASP A 580 -2.61 35.20 20.73
CA ASP A 580 -2.10 34.58 21.95
C ASP A 580 -2.75 35.24 23.19
N GLY A 581 -3.25 34.41 24.09
CA GLY A 581 -3.89 34.85 25.32
C GLY A 581 -5.34 35.34 25.17
N ASP A 582 -5.87 35.43 23.94
CA ASP A 582 -7.30 35.76 23.73
C ASP A 582 -8.17 34.51 23.71
N TYR A 583 -8.53 34.02 24.89
CA TYR A 583 -9.38 32.83 25.05
C TYR A 583 -10.82 33.03 24.56
N SER A 584 -11.33 34.29 24.63
CA SER A 584 -12.68 34.63 24.15
C SER A 584 -12.71 34.60 22.62
N GLY A 585 -11.70 35.21 21.99
CA GLY A 585 -11.50 35.15 20.55
C GLY A 585 -11.33 33.71 20.04
N ALA A 586 -10.57 32.90 20.75
CA ALA A 586 -10.40 31.46 20.43
C ALA A 586 -11.75 30.71 20.44
N MET A 587 -12.58 30.95 21.46
CA MET A 587 -13.90 30.33 21.55
C MET A 587 -14.83 30.76 20.41
N SER A 588 -14.80 32.06 20.06
CA SER A 588 -15.57 32.58 18.93
C SER A 588 -15.11 32.01 17.60
N ALA A 589 -13.78 31.91 17.39
CA ALA A 589 -13.20 31.32 16.19
C ALA A 589 -13.55 29.83 16.06
N ILE A 590 -13.47 29.04 17.14
CA ILE A 590 -13.89 27.65 17.16
C ILE A 590 -15.38 27.52 16.79
N ALA A 591 -16.26 28.36 17.38
CA ALA A 591 -17.69 28.32 17.09
C ALA A 591 -18.01 28.65 15.64
N GLU A 592 -17.29 29.58 15.02
CA GLU A 592 -17.43 29.90 13.59
C GLU A 592 -16.88 28.78 12.70
N ALA A 593 -15.71 28.24 13.03
CA ALA A 593 -15.12 27.09 12.32
C ALA A 593 -16.04 25.87 12.38
N LEU A 594 -16.62 25.54 13.52
CA LEU A 594 -17.58 24.44 13.67
C LEU A 594 -18.81 24.62 12.77
N ARG A 595 -19.35 25.85 12.67
CA ARG A 595 -20.46 26.15 11.73
C ARG A 595 -20.08 25.91 10.28
N SER A 596 -18.89 26.34 9.89
CA SER A 596 -18.35 26.10 8.53
C SER A 596 -18.11 24.63 8.28
N TYR A 597 -17.50 23.89 9.21
CA TYR A 597 -17.32 22.45 9.10
C TYR A 597 -18.64 21.67 8.99
N GLN A 598 -19.68 22.05 9.76
CA GLN A 598 -21.00 21.43 9.68
C GLN A 598 -21.67 21.65 8.32
N LYS A 599 -21.57 22.85 7.75
CA LYS A 599 -22.01 23.12 6.37
C LYS A 599 -21.20 22.32 5.36
N GLY A 600 -19.88 22.27 5.56
CA GLY A 600 -18.97 21.54 4.68
C GLY A 600 -19.26 20.05 4.67
N ILE A 601 -19.51 19.41 5.83
CA ILE A 601 -19.80 17.97 5.89
C ILE A 601 -21.17 17.63 5.28
N ALA A 602 -22.15 18.51 5.41
CA ALA A 602 -23.45 18.36 4.74
C ALA A 602 -23.28 18.38 3.20
N SER A 603 -22.48 19.32 2.69
CA SER A 603 -22.12 19.37 1.27
C SER A 603 -21.31 18.15 0.83
N LEU A 604 -20.36 17.66 1.66
CA LEU A 604 -19.56 16.48 1.37
C LEU A 604 -20.42 15.22 1.27
N THR A 605 -21.39 15.07 2.16
CA THR A 605 -22.36 13.97 2.12
C THR A 605 -23.22 14.02 0.86
N ALA A 606 -23.63 15.21 0.41
CA ALA A 606 -24.35 15.40 -0.85
C ALA A 606 -23.48 15.11 -2.09
N ALA A 607 -22.16 15.31 -1.99
CA ALA A 607 -21.21 14.95 -3.05
C ALA A 607 -20.90 13.46 -3.12
N SER A 608 -21.23 12.68 -2.07
CA SER A 608 -21.01 11.23 -2.01
C SER A 608 -21.96 10.47 -2.95
N THR A 609 -21.43 9.43 -3.59
CA THR A 609 -22.21 8.52 -4.45
C THR A 609 -21.90 7.08 -4.09
N PRO A 610 -22.76 6.10 -4.45
CA PRO A 610 -22.45 4.68 -4.23
C PRO A 610 -21.13 4.21 -4.85
N LEU A 611 -20.71 4.84 -5.96
CA LEU A 611 -19.43 4.55 -6.62
C LEU A 611 -18.24 5.28 -5.98
N SER A 612 -18.48 6.35 -5.22
CA SER A 612 -17.47 7.15 -4.53
C SER A 612 -18.02 7.60 -3.17
N PRO A 613 -17.98 6.72 -2.15
CA PRO A 613 -18.66 6.98 -0.87
C PRO A 613 -17.96 8.01 0.03
N LEU A 614 -16.76 8.48 -0.33
CA LEU A 614 -15.98 9.51 0.39
C LEU A 614 -15.85 9.22 1.91
N THR A 615 -15.71 7.94 2.28
CA THR A 615 -15.72 7.48 3.68
C THR A 615 -14.58 8.08 4.49
N PHE A 616 -13.35 8.05 3.96
CA PHE A 616 -12.18 8.63 4.62
C PHE A 616 -12.38 10.13 4.88
N GLN A 617 -12.82 10.87 3.87
CA GLN A 617 -13.03 12.30 3.96
C GLN A 617 -14.08 12.66 5.03
N CYS A 618 -15.19 11.93 5.05
CA CYS A 618 -16.25 12.14 6.02
C CYS A 618 -15.78 11.85 7.44
N GLU A 619 -15.09 10.74 7.69
CA GLU A 619 -14.60 10.39 9.02
C GLU A 619 -13.49 11.33 9.49
N PHE A 620 -12.56 11.70 8.62
CA PHE A 620 -11.51 12.67 8.94
C PHE A 620 -12.09 14.02 9.38
N ILE A 621 -13.09 14.53 8.66
CA ILE A 621 -13.75 15.80 9.01
C ILE A 621 -14.59 15.69 10.28
N LYS A 622 -15.31 14.58 10.51
CA LYS A 622 -16.03 14.34 11.77
C LYS A 622 -15.08 14.34 12.95
N LEU A 623 -13.95 13.65 12.84
CA LEU A 623 -12.92 13.67 13.90
C LEU A 623 -12.38 15.07 14.16
N ARG A 624 -12.17 15.88 13.11
CA ARG A 624 -11.76 17.28 13.29
C ARG A 624 -12.82 18.11 14.02
N ILE A 625 -14.09 17.93 13.67
CA ILE A 625 -15.23 18.60 14.36
C ILE A 625 -15.25 18.21 15.84
N ASP A 626 -15.17 16.90 16.14
CA ASP A 626 -15.20 16.41 17.52
C ASP A 626 -13.98 16.91 18.31
N THR A 627 -12.79 16.95 17.67
CA THR A 627 -11.58 17.53 18.30
C THR A 627 -11.76 19.01 18.64
N LEU A 628 -12.31 19.82 17.73
CA LEU A 628 -12.57 21.23 17.99
C LEU A 628 -13.61 21.43 19.10
N GLN A 629 -14.62 20.55 19.19
CA GLN A 629 -15.58 20.57 20.30
C GLN A 629 -14.91 20.23 21.64
N ALA A 630 -14.05 19.22 21.67
CA ALA A 630 -13.31 18.86 22.87
C ALA A 630 -12.35 19.98 23.32
N LEU A 631 -11.65 20.64 22.39
CA LEU A 631 -10.82 21.82 22.68
C LEU A 631 -11.64 22.99 23.23
N SER A 632 -12.80 23.27 22.65
CA SER A 632 -13.74 24.27 23.16
C SER A 632 -14.20 23.95 24.58
N GLN A 633 -14.57 22.69 24.85
CA GLN A 633 -14.99 22.24 26.17
C GLN A 633 -13.87 22.39 27.20
N LEU A 634 -12.62 22.11 26.80
CA LEU A 634 -11.46 22.31 27.68
C LEU A 634 -11.26 23.78 28.05
N ILE A 635 -11.31 24.70 27.09
CA ILE A 635 -11.24 26.16 27.36
C ILE A 635 -12.37 26.59 28.28
N CYS A 636 -13.62 26.15 28.06
CA CYS A 636 -14.75 26.44 28.92
C CYS A 636 -14.54 25.95 30.34
N THR A 637 -14.01 24.73 30.51
CA THR A 637 -13.70 24.16 31.83
C THR A 637 -12.60 24.94 32.51
N CYS A 638 -11.53 25.33 31.82
CA CYS A 638 -10.47 26.19 32.36
C CYS A 638 -10.98 27.57 32.77
N ASN A 639 -11.84 28.20 31.94
CA ASN A 639 -12.42 29.49 32.26
C ASN A 639 -13.37 29.43 33.44
N SER A 640 -14.13 28.37 33.64
CA SER A 640 -14.97 28.18 34.80
C SER A 640 -14.16 28.10 36.13
N LEU A 641 -12.89 27.66 36.03
CA LEU A 641 -11.94 27.69 37.13
C LEU A 641 -11.45 29.13 37.49
N LYS A 642 -11.29 29.99 36.46
CA LYS A 642 -10.80 31.37 36.66
C LYS A 642 -11.86 32.32 37.25
N THR A 643 -13.12 32.08 36.99
CA THR A 643 -14.23 33.00 37.32
C THR A 643 -14.76 32.83 38.76
N SER A 644 -14.12 32.03 39.61
CA SER A 644 -14.53 31.87 40.98
C SER A 644 -14.09 33.03 41.87
N PRO A 645 -15.00 33.66 42.59
CA PRO A 645 -14.63 34.75 43.47
C PRO A 645 -13.70 34.28 44.62
N PRO A 646 -12.72 35.09 45.02
CA PRO A 646 -11.89 34.78 46.16
C PRO A 646 -12.71 34.71 47.46
N PRO A 647 -12.37 33.86 48.44
CA PRO A 647 -13.13 33.75 49.66
C PRO A 647 -13.05 35.04 50.51
N ALA A 648 -14.21 35.59 50.80
CA ALA A 648 -14.32 36.76 51.69
C ALA A 648 -14.52 36.28 53.12
N ILE A 649 -13.52 36.50 53.98
CA ILE A 649 -13.53 36.64 55.45
C ILE A 649 -13.64 35.32 56.29
N ALA A 650 -12.84 35.27 57.33
CA ALA A 650 -12.42 34.11 58.17
C ALA A 650 -13.52 33.34 58.92
N THR A 651 -14.72 33.80 59.07
CA THR A 651 -15.82 33.04 59.66
C THR A 651 -16.57 32.13 58.66
N THR A 652 -16.40 32.40 57.41
CA THR A 652 -16.94 31.55 56.31
C THR A 652 -15.99 30.45 55.91
N ILE A 653 -14.72 30.44 56.37
CA ILE A 653 -13.65 29.54 56.00
C ILE A 653 -13.96 28.08 56.34
N ALA A 654 -14.58 27.81 57.48
CA ALA A 654 -14.92 26.46 57.92
C ALA A 654 -16.14 25.90 57.15
N LEU A 655 -17.08 26.74 56.72
CA LEU A 655 -18.23 26.38 55.86
C LEU A 655 -17.84 26.32 54.37
N THR A 656 -16.91 27.18 53.95
CA THR A 656 -16.39 27.24 52.58
C THR A 656 -15.43 26.09 52.28
N SER A 657 -14.70 25.52 53.23
CA SER A 657 -13.78 24.38 52.98
C SER A 657 -14.52 23.14 52.44
N GLY A 658 -15.73 22.87 52.94
CA GLY A 658 -16.57 21.80 52.39
C GLY A 658 -17.10 22.08 50.99
N ASN A 659 -17.44 23.33 50.71
CA ASN A 659 -17.90 23.78 49.38
C ASN A 659 -16.72 23.83 48.38
N GLU A 660 -15.51 24.21 48.81
CA GLU A 660 -14.30 24.19 48.00
C GLU A 660 -13.88 22.77 47.63
N LEU A 661 -13.93 21.85 48.60
CA LEU A 661 -13.65 20.42 48.31
C LEU A 661 -14.63 19.83 47.29
N GLN A 662 -15.94 20.11 47.44
CA GLN A 662 -16.94 19.69 46.46
C GLN A 662 -16.70 20.31 45.07
N ARG A 663 -16.26 21.57 45.06
CA ARG A 663 -15.95 22.30 43.85
C ARG A 663 -14.70 21.73 43.17
N CYS A 664 -13.62 21.53 43.91
CA CYS A 664 -12.40 20.88 43.44
C CYS A 664 -12.72 19.47 42.92
N GLY A 665 -13.57 18.70 43.57
CA GLY A 665 -14.05 17.41 43.11
C GLY A 665 -14.81 17.47 41.80
N ARG A 666 -15.69 18.46 41.58
CA ARG A 666 -16.40 18.65 40.32
C ARG A 666 -15.47 19.04 39.18
N ILE A 667 -14.51 19.91 39.43
CA ILE A 667 -13.53 20.33 38.42
C ILE A 667 -12.62 19.18 38.01
N SER A 668 -12.12 18.41 38.98
CA SER A 668 -11.33 17.21 38.69
C SER A 668 -12.13 16.20 37.87
N MET A 669 -13.43 16.05 38.16
CA MET A 669 -14.31 15.21 37.33
C MET A 669 -14.49 15.77 35.90
N GLN A 670 -14.68 17.07 35.75
CA GLN A 670 -14.80 17.69 34.44
C GLN A 670 -13.51 17.57 33.63
N MET A 671 -12.35 17.79 34.25
CA MET A 671 -11.06 17.61 33.63
C MET A 671 -10.81 16.13 33.23
N LYS A 672 -11.22 15.20 34.09
CA LYS A 672 -11.16 13.77 33.77
C LYS A 672 -12.03 13.42 32.56
N VAL A 673 -13.23 13.97 32.47
CA VAL A 673 -14.11 13.78 31.30
C VAL A 673 -13.43 14.33 30.04
N CYS A 674 -12.83 15.53 30.08
CA CYS A 674 -12.08 16.06 28.95
C CYS A 674 -10.89 15.16 28.58
N MET A 675 -10.13 14.68 29.57
CA MET A 675 -9.01 13.77 29.33
C MET A 675 -9.46 12.47 28.64
N ASP A 676 -10.53 11.84 29.13
CA ASP A 676 -11.08 10.61 28.58
C ASP A 676 -11.64 10.82 27.17
N GLU A 677 -12.22 12.00 26.90
CA GLU A 677 -12.67 12.37 25.55
C GLU A 677 -11.50 12.51 24.56
N PHE A 678 -10.39 13.16 24.93
CA PHE A 678 -9.19 13.21 24.09
C PHE A 678 -8.56 11.82 23.87
N ARG A 679 -8.56 10.94 24.86
CA ARG A 679 -8.13 9.55 24.70
C ARG A 679 -9.02 8.78 23.72
N SER A 680 -10.33 8.98 23.81
CA SER A 680 -11.29 8.40 22.87
C SER A 680 -11.08 8.91 21.44
N LEU A 681 -10.83 10.21 21.27
CA LEU A 681 -10.52 10.80 19.97
C LEU A 681 -9.21 10.25 19.39
N ALA A 682 -8.17 10.12 20.23
CA ALA A 682 -6.91 9.52 19.82
C ALA A 682 -7.09 8.07 19.32
N ALA A 683 -7.90 7.26 20.01
CA ALA A 683 -8.23 5.90 19.58
C ALA A 683 -8.97 5.88 18.23
N ARG A 684 -9.90 6.80 18.01
CA ARG A 684 -10.62 6.93 16.72
C ARG A 684 -9.71 7.40 15.57
N TYR A 685 -8.74 8.29 15.83
CA TYR A 685 -7.71 8.64 14.83
C TYR A 685 -6.81 7.43 14.51
N ALA A 686 -6.47 6.60 15.49
CA ALA A 686 -5.74 5.35 15.28
C ALA A 686 -6.54 4.37 14.41
N ASP A 687 -7.86 4.26 14.64
CA ASP A 687 -8.74 3.43 13.81
C ASP A 687 -8.83 3.95 12.37
N LEU A 688 -8.92 5.28 12.18
CA LEU A 688 -8.89 5.90 10.84
C LEU A 688 -7.56 5.63 10.13
N HIS A 689 -6.44 5.74 10.86
CA HIS A 689 -5.11 5.40 10.34
C HIS A 689 -5.06 3.94 9.87
N GLN A 690 -5.48 3.00 10.72
CA GLN A 690 -5.47 1.57 10.43
C GLN A 690 -6.45 1.17 9.31
N SER A 691 -7.52 1.94 9.08
CA SER A 691 -8.46 1.69 7.98
C SER A 691 -8.00 2.25 6.62
N SER A 692 -6.93 3.04 6.59
CA SER A 692 -6.47 3.78 5.41
C SER A 692 -5.29 3.10 4.69
N PHE A 693 -5.44 1.82 4.33
CA PHE A 693 -4.39 1.00 3.68
C PHE A 693 -3.81 1.62 2.40
N ASP A 694 -4.66 2.22 1.55
CA ASP A 694 -4.25 2.79 0.27
C ASP A 694 -3.73 4.24 0.37
N ALA A 695 -3.71 4.82 1.58
CA ALA A 695 -3.25 6.18 1.78
C ALA A 695 -1.72 6.29 1.62
N ASP A 696 -1.27 7.42 1.09
CA ASP A 696 0.15 7.77 1.02
C ASP A 696 0.71 8.06 2.43
N TYR A 697 2.03 7.96 2.55
CA TYR A 697 2.73 8.14 3.82
C TYR A 697 2.44 9.51 4.48
N ALA A 698 2.41 10.60 3.68
CA ALA A 698 2.14 11.94 4.21
C ALA A 698 0.73 12.07 4.79
N THR A 699 -0.27 11.39 4.19
CA THR A 699 -1.64 11.35 4.74
C THR A 699 -1.68 10.58 6.06
N LEU A 700 -1.04 9.42 6.15
CA LEU A 700 -0.99 8.64 7.39
C LEU A 700 -0.28 9.41 8.50
N ARG A 701 0.83 10.07 8.16
CA ARG A 701 1.57 10.90 9.11
C ARG A 701 0.73 12.07 9.64
N ASN A 702 -0.09 12.68 8.78
CA ASN A 702 -1.02 13.72 9.20
C ASN A 702 -2.06 13.20 10.22
N VAL A 703 -2.68 12.04 9.93
CA VAL A 703 -3.63 11.40 10.85
C VAL A 703 -2.96 11.05 12.18
N GLU A 704 -1.74 10.53 12.14
CA GLU A 704 -0.93 10.22 13.32
C GLU A 704 -0.63 11.48 14.16
N LEU A 705 -0.27 12.62 13.53
CA LEU A 705 -0.04 13.87 14.22
C LEU A 705 -1.31 14.39 14.92
N GLN A 706 -2.49 14.20 14.32
CA GLN A 706 -3.76 14.53 14.99
C GLN A 706 -4.02 13.60 16.18
N GLN A 707 -3.72 12.32 16.08
CA GLN A 707 -3.77 11.38 17.19
C GLN A 707 -2.83 11.82 18.32
N GLN A 708 -1.58 12.16 18.00
CA GLN A 708 -0.58 12.59 18.97
C GLN A 708 -0.98 13.91 19.63
N SER A 709 -1.61 14.84 18.92
CA SER A 709 -2.12 16.09 19.54
C SER A 709 -3.18 15.81 20.59
N CYS A 710 -4.08 14.87 20.34
CA CYS A 710 -5.09 14.47 21.33
C CYS A 710 -4.44 13.77 22.56
N LEU A 711 -3.45 12.91 22.34
CA LEU A 711 -2.71 12.26 23.43
C LEU A 711 -1.91 13.28 24.24
N LEU A 712 -1.28 14.26 23.59
CA LEU A 712 -0.55 15.34 24.27
C LEU A 712 -1.46 16.10 25.21
N VAL A 713 -2.62 16.59 24.72
CA VAL A 713 -3.57 17.33 25.56
C VAL A 713 -4.04 16.47 26.73
N SER A 714 -4.38 15.21 26.50
CA SER A 714 -4.78 14.28 27.56
C SER A 714 -3.67 14.12 28.60
N HIS A 715 -2.42 13.95 28.17
CA HIS A 715 -1.27 13.80 29.06
C HIS A 715 -1.00 15.07 29.89
N VAL A 716 -1.08 16.25 29.25
CA VAL A 716 -0.86 17.52 29.94
C VAL A 716 -1.95 17.78 30.98
N ILE A 717 -3.22 17.42 30.70
CA ILE A 717 -4.30 17.50 31.70
C ILE A 717 -3.99 16.60 32.91
N GLU A 718 -3.57 15.37 32.67
CA GLU A 718 -3.22 14.39 33.71
C GLU A 718 -2.05 14.89 34.55
N ALA A 719 -0.96 15.33 33.89
CA ALA A 719 0.26 15.76 34.53
C ALA A 719 0.11 17.05 35.36
N LEU A 720 -0.69 18.01 34.86
CA LEU A 720 -0.82 19.31 35.55
C LEU A 720 -1.92 19.35 36.62
N ILE A 721 -2.98 18.52 36.47
CA ILE A 721 -4.18 18.68 37.30
C ILE A 721 -4.58 17.42 38.06
N LEU A 722 -4.50 16.23 37.42
CA LEU A 722 -5.06 15.02 37.99
C LEU A 722 -4.03 14.23 38.86
N ASP A 723 -2.87 14.03 38.34
CA ASP A 723 -1.79 13.27 39.04
C ASP A 723 -0.40 13.84 38.71
N PRO A 724 -0.02 14.97 39.33
CA PRO A 724 1.29 15.60 39.08
C PRO A 724 2.49 14.74 39.53
N GLN A 725 2.29 13.74 40.40
CA GLN A 725 3.38 12.91 40.90
C GLN A 725 3.68 11.69 40.03
N ALA A 726 2.67 11.19 39.28
CA ALA A 726 2.84 10.04 38.42
C ALA A 726 3.31 10.44 36.99
N ALA A 727 3.30 11.72 36.66
CA ALA A 727 3.66 12.20 35.35
C ALA A 727 5.16 12.07 35.06
N SER A 728 5.54 11.22 34.14
CA SER A 728 6.89 11.10 33.60
C SER A 728 6.98 11.79 32.24
N PHE A 729 7.68 12.91 32.14
CA PHE A 729 7.99 13.60 30.91
C PHE A 729 9.20 13.01 30.18
N GLN A 730 9.97 12.11 30.84
CA GLN A 730 11.21 11.54 30.30
C GLN A 730 10.95 10.67 29.04
N GLU A 731 9.81 10.02 28.96
CA GLU A 731 9.42 9.20 27.81
C GLU A 731 9.14 10.03 26.53
N TYR A 732 8.81 11.31 26.69
CA TYR A 732 8.54 12.24 25.58
C TYR A 732 9.76 13.06 25.13
N GLY A 733 10.85 13.02 25.88
CA GLY A 733 12.08 13.80 25.62
C GLY A 733 12.84 13.45 24.34
N THR A 734 12.45 12.37 23.63
CA THR A 734 13.08 11.94 22.37
C THR A 734 12.44 12.54 21.12
N VAL A 735 11.38 13.33 21.25
CA VAL A 735 10.63 13.94 20.14
C VAL A 735 11.51 14.88 19.29
N GLY A 736 12.55 15.50 19.86
CA GLY A 736 13.47 16.39 19.15
C GLY A 736 14.40 15.73 18.12
N SER A 737 14.47 14.38 18.06
CA SER A 737 15.34 13.65 17.12
C SER A 737 14.61 13.15 15.85
N VAL A 738 13.31 13.36 15.73
CA VAL A 738 12.51 12.87 14.61
C VAL A 738 12.74 13.75 13.37
N GLN A 739 13.21 13.16 12.29
CA GLN A 739 13.31 13.85 10.99
C GLN A 739 11.91 14.16 10.46
N THR A 740 11.61 15.45 10.33
CA THR A 740 10.36 15.95 9.80
C THR A 740 10.40 16.09 8.28
N GLU A 741 9.34 15.64 7.60
CA GLU A 741 9.28 15.62 6.13
C GLU A 741 8.42 16.76 5.54
N SER A 742 7.61 17.44 6.35
CA SER A 742 6.73 18.54 5.90
C SER A 742 6.75 19.72 6.85
N GLU A 743 6.36 20.91 6.33
CA GLU A 743 6.21 22.12 7.15
C GLU A 743 5.14 21.96 8.23
N TYR A 744 4.02 21.34 7.89
CA TYR A 744 2.98 21.01 8.85
C TYR A 744 3.51 20.17 10.02
N GLU A 745 4.27 19.13 9.71
CA GLU A 745 4.90 18.28 10.72
C GLU A 745 5.88 19.06 11.61
N ARG A 746 6.72 19.90 11.01
CA ARG A 746 7.66 20.75 11.79
C ARG A 746 6.94 21.67 12.76
N ARG A 747 5.87 22.33 12.32
CA ARG A 747 5.07 23.20 13.19
C ARG A 747 4.39 22.45 14.31
N MET A 748 3.78 21.29 14.00
CA MET A 748 3.15 20.45 15.02
C MET A 748 4.19 19.97 16.05
N MET A 749 5.36 19.51 15.62
CA MET A 749 6.44 19.07 16.51
C MET A 749 6.99 20.22 17.37
N SER A 750 7.12 21.42 16.80
CA SER A 750 7.52 22.62 17.55
C SER A 750 6.50 22.94 18.64
N VAL A 751 5.20 22.88 18.33
CA VAL A 751 4.13 23.09 19.33
C VAL A 751 4.18 22.00 20.40
N PHE A 752 4.35 20.73 20.02
CA PHE A 752 4.44 19.63 21.00
C PHE A 752 5.60 19.82 21.96
N ASN A 753 6.79 20.15 21.46
CA ASN A 753 7.96 20.42 22.30
C ASN A 753 7.73 21.60 23.24
N HIS A 754 7.21 22.71 22.73
CA HIS A 754 6.93 23.90 23.53
C HIS A 754 5.93 23.60 24.67
N VAL A 755 4.84 22.92 24.37
CA VAL A 755 3.80 22.56 25.36
C VAL A 755 4.36 21.60 26.43
N LEU A 756 5.18 20.63 26.02
CA LEU A 756 5.81 19.70 26.95
C LEU A 756 6.82 20.39 27.86
N GLU A 757 7.68 21.27 27.32
CA GLU A 757 8.67 22.04 28.09
C GLU A 757 7.99 22.97 29.12
N GLU A 758 6.90 23.62 28.72
CA GLU A 758 6.13 24.49 29.60
C GLU A 758 5.46 23.69 30.74
N ALA A 759 4.78 22.59 30.38
CA ALA A 759 4.15 21.69 31.34
C ALA A 759 5.18 21.07 32.33
N GLU A 760 6.33 20.63 31.83
CA GLU A 760 7.42 20.11 32.67
C GLU A 760 7.98 21.18 33.63
N SER A 761 8.16 22.41 33.14
CA SER A 761 8.61 23.54 33.95
C SER A 761 7.66 23.83 35.12
N LEU A 762 6.34 23.76 34.86
CA LEU A 762 5.33 23.94 35.91
C LEU A 762 5.32 22.79 36.91
N THR A 763 5.42 21.56 36.45
CA THR A 763 5.44 20.38 37.34
C THR A 763 6.66 20.35 38.23
N LYS A 764 7.86 20.71 37.73
CA LYS A 764 9.11 20.75 38.52
C LYS A 764 9.08 21.78 39.64
N LYS A 765 8.34 22.89 39.51
CA LYS A 765 8.21 23.93 40.53
C LYS A 765 7.28 23.51 41.67
N HIS A 766 6.55 22.40 41.52
CA HIS A 766 5.57 21.89 42.49
C HIS A 766 4.63 22.95 43.14
N PRO A 767 4.14 23.95 42.41
CA PRO A 767 3.16 24.85 42.95
C PRO A 767 1.83 24.13 43.13
N PRO A 768 0.98 24.53 44.11
CA PRO A 768 -0.40 24.04 44.13
C PRO A 768 -1.11 24.45 42.87
N VAL A 769 -2.08 23.65 42.40
CA VAL A 769 -2.83 23.92 41.15
C VAL A 769 -3.37 25.37 41.19
N SER A 770 -2.96 26.17 40.24
CA SER A 770 -3.22 27.60 40.15
C SER A 770 -3.68 28.01 38.77
N HIS A 771 -3.98 29.31 38.59
CA HIS A 771 -4.30 29.87 37.27
C HIS A 771 -3.22 29.66 36.21
N LEU A 772 -1.96 29.45 36.61
CA LEU A 772 -0.85 29.17 35.68
C LEU A 772 -1.07 27.85 34.93
N HIS A 773 -1.54 26.83 35.66
CA HIS A 773 -1.82 25.49 35.05
C HIS A 773 -2.97 25.56 34.02
N THR A 774 -4.03 26.28 34.36
CA THR A 774 -5.15 26.49 33.44
C THR A 774 -4.79 27.40 32.25
N SER A 775 -3.91 28.37 32.43
CA SER A 775 -3.38 29.18 31.37
C SER A 775 -2.53 28.35 30.42
N CYS A 776 -1.58 27.55 30.93
CA CYS A 776 -0.77 26.63 30.13
C CYS A 776 -1.64 25.70 29.25
N LEU A 777 -2.73 25.13 29.82
CA LEU A 777 -3.67 24.31 29.03
C LEU A 777 -4.37 25.11 27.92
N CYS A 778 -4.82 26.34 28.20
CA CYS A 778 -5.45 27.20 27.21
C CYS A 778 -4.45 27.66 26.13
N ASP A 779 -3.23 28.00 26.52
CA ASP A 779 -2.17 28.41 25.61
C ASP A 779 -1.73 27.23 24.70
N ALA A 780 -1.69 26.02 25.25
CA ALA A 780 -1.48 24.79 24.45
C ALA A 780 -2.58 24.59 23.41
N VAL A 781 -3.85 24.81 23.77
CA VAL A 781 -4.97 24.76 22.82
C VAL A 781 -4.82 25.82 21.73
N ILE A 782 -4.49 27.06 22.08
CA ILE A 782 -4.31 28.14 21.09
C ILE A 782 -3.15 27.82 20.16
N ALA A 783 -2.03 27.32 20.68
CA ALA A 783 -0.88 26.92 19.87
C ALA A 783 -1.25 25.82 18.87
N LEU A 784 -2.05 24.83 19.27
CA LEU A 784 -2.54 23.78 18.37
C LEU A 784 -3.51 24.30 17.30
N LEU A 785 -4.39 25.25 17.65
CA LEU A 785 -5.35 25.87 16.70
C LEU A 785 -4.66 26.71 15.63
N LYS A 786 -3.54 27.37 15.97
CA LYS A 786 -2.76 28.19 15.03
C LYS A 786 -2.04 27.42 13.95
N VAL A 787 -1.83 26.11 14.13
CA VAL A 787 -1.25 25.29 13.08
C VAL A 787 -2.34 24.95 12.06
N PRO A 788 -2.31 25.52 10.85
CA PRO A 788 -3.37 25.30 9.87
C PRO A 788 -3.36 23.85 9.41
N LEU A 789 -4.51 23.18 9.49
CA LEU A 789 -4.65 21.77 9.07
C LEU A 789 -4.30 21.60 7.59
N SER A 790 -3.42 20.69 7.28
CA SER A 790 -3.05 20.37 5.90
C SER A 790 -3.92 19.22 5.35
N PHE A 791 -4.63 19.49 4.25
CA PHE A 791 -5.39 18.44 3.55
C PHE A 791 -4.47 17.68 2.63
N GLN A 792 -4.09 16.48 3.00
CA GLN A 792 -3.11 15.67 2.25
C GLN A 792 -3.69 15.07 0.95
N ARG A 793 -2.81 14.49 0.14
CA ARG A 793 -3.14 14.01 -1.21
C ARG A 793 -4.32 13.05 -1.23
N TYR A 794 -4.38 12.09 -0.31
CA TYR A 794 -5.42 11.07 -0.25
C TYR A 794 -6.82 11.65 -0.04
N PHE A 795 -6.93 12.77 0.69
CA PHE A 795 -8.20 13.48 0.90
C PHE A 795 -8.85 13.91 -0.42
N PHE A 796 -8.06 14.28 -1.43
CA PHE A 796 -8.55 14.73 -2.74
C PHE A 796 -8.72 13.59 -3.75
N GLN A 797 -8.42 12.37 -3.40
CA GLN A 797 -8.52 11.22 -4.30
C GLN A 797 -9.90 10.56 -4.18
N LYS A 798 -10.59 10.44 -5.32
CA LYS A 798 -11.82 9.66 -5.46
C LYS A 798 -11.47 8.26 -5.98
N LEU A 799 -10.65 7.55 -5.25
CA LEU A 799 -10.19 6.22 -5.64
C LEU A 799 -11.01 5.14 -4.93
N GLN A 800 -11.24 4.05 -5.64
CA GLN A 800 -11.75 2.84 -5.04
C GLN A 800 -10.67 2.29 -4.09
N SER A 801 -11.01 2.11 -2.82
CA SER A 801 -10.10 1.59 -1.81
C SER A 801 -10.04 0.06 -1.84
N THR A 802 -8.92 -0.50 -1.38
CA THR A 802 -8.77 -1.94 -1.14
C THR A 802 -9.79 -2.38 -0.09
N SER A 803 -10.51 -3.45 -0.39
CA SER A 803 -11.53 -4.03 0.48
C SER A 803 -11.49 -5.56 0.44
N ILE A 804 -12.14 -6.19 1.41
CA ILE A 804 -12.31 -7.65 1.45
C ILE A 804 -13.80 -7.95 1.33
N LYS A 805 -14.16 -8.92 0.50
CA LYS A 805 -15.50 -9.51 0.52
C LYS A 805 -15.43 -10.85 1.24
N LEU A 806 -16.34 -11.07 2.19
CA LEU A 806 -16.45 -12.30 2.96
C LEU A 806 -17.74 -13.05 2.62
N ALA A 807 -17.64 -14.37 2.58
CA ALA A 807 -18.75 -15.30 2.57
C ALA A 807 -18.61 -16.28 3.75
N LEU A 808 -19.66 -16.44 4.52
CA LEU A 808 -19.68 -17.33 5.68
C LEU A 808 -20.57 -18.56 5.39
N SER A 809 -20.13 -19.73 5.80
CA SER A 809 -20.89 -20.98 5.68
C SER A 809 -20.77 -21.78 7.00
N PRO A 810 -21.90 -22.21 7.59
CA PRO A 810 -23.26 -22.03 7.16
C PRO A 810 -23.74 -20.57 7.29
N SER A 811 -24.54 -20.10 6.34
CA SER A 811 -25.22 -18.81 6.43
C SER A 811 -26.72 -19.04 6.72
N PRO A 812 -27.35 -18.21 7.55
CA PRO A 812 -28.79 -18.34 7.78
C PRO A 812 -29.57 -18.01 6.50
N ARG A 813 -30.73 -18.64 6.31
CA ARG A 813 -31.61 -18.40 5.16
C ARG A 813 -32.15 -16.98 5.11
N THR A 814 -32.37 -16.41 6.29
CA THR A 814 -32.69 -14.98 6.47
C THR A 814 -31.77 -14.38 7.52
N PRO A 815 -31.36 -13.10 7.40
CA PRO A 815 -30.44 -12.46 8.37
C PRO A 815 -30.90 -12.49 9.83
N SER A 816 -32.21 -12.66 10.05
CA SER A 816 -32.85 -12.70 11.38
C SER A 816 -32.95 -14.11 11.99
N GLU A 817 -32.68 -15.17 11.23
CA GLU A 817 -32.83 -16.54 11.70
C GLU A 817 -31.50 -17.05 12.29
N PRO A 818 -31.43 -17.40 13.59
CA PRO A 818 -30.21 -17.90 14.18
C PRO A 818 -29.91 -19.34 13.73
N ILE A 819 -28.63 -19.65 13.54
CA ILE A 819 -28.18 -21.01 13.24
C ILE A 819 -28.32 -21.86 14.52
N PRO A 820 -29.10 -22.94 14.51
CA PRO A 820 -29.26 -23.81 15.70
C PRO A 820 -28.02 -24.72 15.83
N VAL A 821 -27.46 -24.77 17.05
CA VAL A 821 -26.34 -25.64 17.40
C VAL A 821 -26.60 -26.25 18.76
N GLN A 822 -26.34 -27.55 18.95
CA GLN A 822 -26.45 -28.21 20.25
C GLN A 822 -25.24 -27.81 21.14
N ASN A 823 -25.46 -27.62 22.43
CA ASN A 823 -24.43 -27.19 23.37
C ASN A 823 -23.26 -28.19 23.53
N THR A 824 -23.42 -29.42 23.10
CA THR A 824 -22.39 -30.47 23.06
C THR A 824 -21.68 -30.57 21.73
N GLN A 825 -22.12 -29.84 20.70
CA GLN A 825 -21.56 -29.86 19.35
C GLN A 825 -20.77 -28.59 19.06
N GLN A 826 -19.74 -28.75 18.20
CA GLN A 826 -18.96 -27.62 17.65
C GLN A 826 -19.60 -27.16 16.34
N LEU A 827 -19.72 -25.85 16.18
CA LEU A 827 -20.05 -25.25 14.89
C LEU A 827 -18.76 -25.05 14.07
N THR A 828 -18.69 -25.70 12.92
CA THR A 828 -17.65 -25.42 11.94
C THR A 828 -18.09 -24.21 11.10
N LEU A 829 -17.49 -23.05 11.34
CA LEU A 829 -17.73 -21.85 10.55
C LEU A 829 -16.64 -21.74 9.50
N LYS A 830 -16.98 -21.96 8.23
CA LYS A 830 -16.10 -21.73 7.09
C LYS A 830 -16.18 -20.27 6.68
N VAL A 831 -15.06 -19.61 6.60
CA VAL A 831 -14.90 -18.23 6.14
C VAL A 831 -14.13 -18.24 4.82
N GLU A 832 -14.76 -17.77 3.78
CA GLU A 832 -14.16 -17.58 2.46
C GLU A 832 -14.11 -16.10 2.16
N GLY A 833 -13.03 -15.63 1.51
CA GLY A 833 -12.89 -14.23 1.19
C GLY A 833 -12.10 -13.97 -0.06
N VAL A 834 -12.36 -12.79 -0.63
CA VAL A 834 -11.66 -12.27 -1.80
C VAL A 834 -11.18 -10.87 -1.50
N VAL A 835 -9.90 -10.61 -1.72
CA VAL A 835 -9.31 -9.28 -1.67
C VAL A 835 -9.65 -8.55 -2.96
N GLN A 836 -10.31 -7.42 -2.84
CA GLN A 836 -10.55 -6.50 -3.95
C GLN A 836 -9.58 -5.35 -3.85
N HIS A 837 -8.63 -5.30 -4.77
CA HIS A 837 -7.64 -4.23 -4.79
C HIS A 837 -8.27 -2.89 -5.18
N GLY A 838 -7.73 -1.84 -4.62
CA GLY A 838 -8.05 -0.47 -5.00
C GLY A 838 -7.56 -0.10 -6.41
N SER A 839 -7.77 1.14 -6.82
CA SER A 839 -7.43 1.63 -8.17
C SER A 839 -5.94 1.56 -8.51
N THR A 840 -5.06 1.52 -7.51
CA THR A 840 -3.59 1.47 -7.67
C THR A 840 -3.00 0.39 -6.77
N PRO A 841 -3.19 -0.91 -7.10
CA PRO A 841 -2.73 -2.00 -6.25
C PRO A 841 -1.21 -2.00 -6.09
N GLY A 842 -0.75 -2.15 -4.85
CA GLY A 842 0.68 -2.24 -4.53
C GLY A 842 1.49 -0.95 -4.69
N LEU A 843 0.85 0.22 -4.86
CA LEU A 843 1.57 1.50 -5.03
C LEU A 843 2.35 1.89 -3.77
N PHE A 844 1.74 1.77 -2.60
CA PHE A 844 2.35 2.13 -1.32
C PHE A 844 2.63 0.91 -0.45
N ARG A 845 1.74 -0.10 -0.47
CA ARG A 845 1.81 -1.33 0.35
C ARG A 845 1.31 -2.52 -0.44
N LYS A 846 1.89 -3.69 -0.16
CA LYS A 846 1.40 -4.95 -0.71
C LYS A 846 0.83 -5.80 0.40
N ILE A 847 -0.21 -6.55 0.09
CA ILE A 847 -0.84 -7.46 1.03
C ILE A 847 -0.01 -8.74 1.09
N GLN A 848 0.42 -9.12 2.29
CA GLN A 848 1.10 -10.38 2.55
C GLN A 848 0.11 -11.45 3.04
N SER A 849 -0.77 -11.09 3.98
CA SER A 849 -1.74 -12.01 4.55
C SER A 849 -3.03 -11.30 4.95
N VAL A 850 -4.07 -12.08 5.18
CA VAL A 850 -5.34 -11.62 5.76
C VAL A 850 -5.44 -12.15 7.18
N CYS A 851 -5.80 -11.30 8.12
CA CYS A 851 -6.06 -11.66 9.49
C CYS A 851 -7.58 -11.70 9.72
N LEU A 852 -8.06 -12.81 10.24
CA LEU A 852 -9.47 -13.02 10.59
C LEU A 852 -9.58 -13.12 12.12
N ASN A 853 -10.42 -12.27 12.69
CA ASN A 853 -10.75 -12.29 14.11
C ASN A 853 -12.21 -12.70 14.29
N VAL A 854 -12.43 -13.84 14.92
CA VAL A 854 -13.77 -14.38 15.17
C VAL A 854 -14.06 -14.28 16.66
N THR A 855 -15.05 -13.47 17.01
CA THR A 855 -15.51 -13.30 18.39
C THR A 855 -16.95 -13.71 18.53
N SER A 856 -17.32 -14.36 19.62
CA SER A 856 -18.72 -14.65 19.93
C SER A 856 -19.12 -14.09 21.29
N VAL A 857 -20.27 -13.44 21.34
CA VAL A 857 -20.81 -12.79 22.52
C VAL A 857 -22.23 -13.31 22.78
N LEU A 858 -22.51 -13.72 24.01
CA LEU A 858 -23.84 -14.13 24.44
C LEU A 858 -24.74 -12.89 24.58
N GLN A 859 -25.87 -12.86 23.88
CA GLN A 859 -26.89 -11.84 24.07
C GLN A 859 -27.63 -12.07 25.38
N SER A 860 -27.45 -11.21 26.36
CA SER A 860 -28.26 -11.24 27.62
C SER A 860 -29.68 -10.78 27.30
N LYS A 861 -30.69 -11.58 27.69
CA LYS A 861 -32.06 -11.08 27.72
C LYS A 861 -32.17 -10.02 28.81
N THR A 862 -32.39 -8.79 28.44
CA THR A 862 -32.71 -7.70 29.36
C THR A 862 -34.08 -7.97 30.01
N GLY A 863 -34.05 -8.52 31.21
CA GLY A 863 -35.17 -8.53 32.12
C GLY A 863 -34.90 -7.57 33.28
N PRO A 864 -35.93 -6.92 33.87
CA PRO A 864 -35.70 -5.83 34.85
C PRO A 864 -35.09 -6.30 36.18
N ASP A 865 -34.86 -7.60 36.41
CA ASP A 865 -34.46 -8.15 37.72
C ASP A 865 -33.05 -8.79 37.78
N TYR A 866 -32.23 -8.76 36.74
CA TYR A 866 -30.89 -9.32 36.81
C TYR A 866 -29.81 -8.26 36.53
N LYS A 867 -29.24 -7.75 37.62
CA LYS A 867 -27.92 -7.09 37.60
C LYS A 867 -26.83 -8.14 37.34
N ILE A 868 -26.70 -8.64 36.11
CA ILE A 868 -25.50 -9.37 35.70
C ILE A 868 -24.84 -8.52 34.65
N PRO A 869 -23.58 -8.11 34.90
CA PRO A 869 -22.84 -7.29 33.95
C PRO A 869 -22.26 -8.15 32.87
N LEU A 870 -22.19 -7.57 31.70
CA LEU A 870 -21.25 -7.81 30.67
C LEU A 870 -21.50 -8.96 29.71
N ASP A 871 -21.51 -8.58 28.45
CA ASP A 871 -21.23 -9.37 27.28
C ASP A 871 -20.15 -10.42 27.59
N THR A 872 -20.57 -11.65 27.81
CA THR A 872 -19.63 -12.72 28.09
C THR A 872 -19.09 -13.22 26.77
N LYS A 873 -17.86 -12.87 26.47
CA LYS A 873 -17.16 -13.44 25.30
C LYS A 873 -17.00 -14.94 25.52
N THR A 874 -17.54 -15.74 24.60
CA THR A 874 -17.50 -17.20 24.68
C THR A 874 -16.43 -17.81 23.78
N ASN A 875 -16.11 -17.17 22.66
CA ASN A 875 -15.02 -17.55 21.76
C ASN A 875 -14.28 -16.29 21.29
N GLU A 876 -12.98 -16.40 21.21
CA GLU A 876 -12.12 -15.40 20.57
C GLU A 876 -10.97 -16.13 19.87
N ILE A 877 -11.00 -16.15 18.55
CA ILE A 877 -10.03 -16.89 17.72
C ILE A 877 -9.52 -15.93 16.65
N LYS A 878 -8.19 -15.73 16.64
CA LYS A 878 -7.50 -14.93 15.64
C LYS A 878 -6.62 -15.84 14.78
N GLN A 879 -6.76 -15.77 13.45
CA GLN A 879 -6.02 -16.59 12.51
C GLN A 879 -5.52 -15.76 11.35
N ARG A 880 -4.26 -15.93 10.95
CA ARG A 880 -3.69 -15.37 9.73
C ARG A 880 -3.77 -16.39 8.61
N VAL A 881 -4.18 -15.94 7.43
CA VAL A 881 -4.33 -16.74 6.21
C VAL A 881 -3.64 -16.00 5.07
N GLU A 882 -2.79 -16.67 4.33
CA GLU A 882 -2.18 -16.10 3.13
C GLU A 882 -3.19 -16.17 1.97
N PRO A 883 -3.53 -15.03 1.34
CA PRO A 883 -4.39 -15.05 0.18
C PRO A 883 -3.60 -15.59 -1.02
N HIS A 884 -4.16 -16.60 -1.67
CA HIS A 884 -3.59 -17.10 -2.91
C HIS A 884 -4.41 -16.57 -4.10
N ASN A 885 -3.76 -15.82 -4.99
CA ASN A 885 -4.45 -15.13 -6.10
C ASN A 885 -5.68 -14.33 -5.66
N ASP A 886 -5.53 -13.55 -4.58
CA ASP A 886 -6.57 -12.72 -3.95
C ASP A 886 -7.70 -13.49 -3.23
N TYR A 887 -7.68 -14.82 -3.23
CA TYR A 887 -8.66 -15.66 -2.54
C TYR A 887 -8.06 -16.33 -1.30
N PHE A 888 -8.87 -16.45 -0.25
CA PHE A 888 -8.51 -17.21 0.96
C PHE A 888 -9.73 -17.95 1.49
N SER A 889 -9.49 -19.06 2.18
CA SER A 889 -10.51 -19.86 2.85
C SER A 889 -9.94 -20.49 4.10
N THR A 890 -10.69 -20.43 5.19
CA THR A 890 -10.32 -21.08 6.45
C THR A 890 -11.55 -21.55 7.20
N GLN A 891 -11.37 -22.38 8.24
CA GLN A 891 -12.46 -22.92 9.06
C GLN A 891 -12.15 -22.65 10.53
N PHE A 892 -13.18 -22.21 11.24
CA PHE A 892 -13.16 -22.00 12.68
C PHE A 892 -14.08 -23.00 13.38
N LEU A 893 -13.59 -23.61 14.44
CA LEU A 893 -14.38 -24.49 15.30
C LEU A 893 -14.84 -23.68 16.53
N LEU A 894 -16.14 -23.44 16.64
CA LEU A 894 -16.72 -22.61 17.69
C LEU A 894 -17.53 -23.47 18.65
N ASN A 895 -17.32 -23.29 19.96
CA ASN A 895 -18.03 -23.98 21.01
C ASN A 895 -19.06 -23.06 21.66
N PHE A 896 -20.27 -23.54 21.82
CA PHE A 896 -21.38 -22.80 22.46
C PHE A 896 -21.93 -23.56 23.66
N SER A 897 -21.13 -23.71 24.72
CA SER A 897 -21.51 -24.44 25.94
C SER A 897 -22.61 -23.75 26.75
N ILE A 898 -22.73 -22.43 26.62
CA ILE A 898 -23.77 -21.64 27.31
C ILE A 898 -24.99 -21.54 26.43
N LEU A 899 -26.15 -21.92 27.00
CA LEU A 899 -27.45 -21.88 26.29
C LEU A 899 -27.88 -20.43 26.06
N GLY A 900 -28.33 -20.11 24.87
CA GLY A 900 -28.83 -18.80 24.52
C GLY A 900 -28.52 -18.41 23.08
N THR A 901 -28.79 -17.15 22.76
CA THR A 901 -28.48 -16.60 21.44
C THR A 901 -27.09 -15.90 21.51
N HIS A 902 -26.16 -16.35 20.71
CA HIS A 902 -24.85 -15.79 20.58
C HIS A 902 -24.74 -14.97 19.28
N THR A 903 -24.10 -13.83 19.33
CA THR A 903 -23.69 -13.08 18.14
C THR A 903 -22.23 -13.42 17.85
N VAL A 904 -22.00 -14.10 16.74
CA VAL A 904 -20.65 -14.36 16.22
C VAL A 904 -20.28 -13.24 15.25
N THR A 905 -19.20 -12.57 15.51
CA THR A 905 -18.65 -11.49 14.69
C THR A 905 -17.36 -11.97 14.04
N VAL A 906 -17.28 -11.85 12.73
CA VAL A 906 -16.07 -12.10 11.94
C VAL A 906 -15.57 -10.75 11.41
N GLU A 907 -14.39 -10.36 11.83
CA GLU A 907 -13.69 -9.17 11.38
C GLU A 907 -12.50 -9.59 10.52
N ALA A 908 -12.37 -8.98 9.33
CA ALA A 908 -11.23 -9.21 8.46
C ALA A 908 -10.34 -7.97 8.42
N SER A 909 -9.04 -8.18 8.41
CA SER A 909 -8.02 -7.15 8.23
C SER A 909 -6.94 -7.66 7.29
N VAL A 910 -6.20 -6.76 6.62
CA VAL A 910 -5.05 -7.13 5.80
C VAL A 910 -3.76 -6.85 6.56
N VAL A 911 -2.75 -7.67 6.32
CA VAL A 911 -1.40 -7.50 6.86
C VAL A 911 -0.46 -7.22 5.70
N ASP A 912 0.33 -6.14 5.81
CA ASP A 912 1.28 -5.75 4.78
C ASP A 912 2.64 -6.48 4.88
N GLU A 913 3.55 -6.20 3.95
CA GLU A 913 4.91 -6.77 3.93
C GLU A 913 5.74 -6.41 5.18
N SER A 914 5.38 -5.33 5.88
CA SER A 914 6.01 -4.90 7.13
C SER A 914 5.43 -5.61 8.36
N GLY A 915 4.39 -6.42 8.19
CA GLY A 915 3.68 -7.10 9.27
C GLY A 915 2.64 -6.23 9.99
N ILE A 916 2.35 -5.02 9.50
CA ILE A 916 1.36 -4.11 10.05
C ILE A 916 -0.04 -4.56 9.65
N GLU A 917 -0.95 -4.60 10.60
CA GLU A 917 -2.35 -4.97 10.40
C GLU A 917 -3.20 -3.73 10.08
N TRP A 918 -3.98 -3.82 8.98
CA TRP A 918 -4.84 -2.75 8.46
C TRP A 918 -6.31 -3.19 8.48
N LYS A 919 -7.16 -2.43 9.14
CA LYS A 919 -8.59 -2.71 9.31
C LYS A 919 -9.40 -2.28 8.07
N THR A 920 -9.13 -2.88 6.94
CA THR A 920 -9.79 -2.55 5.66
C THR A 920 -10.91 -3.49 5.27
N GLY A 921 -11.07 -4.58 6.02
CA GLY A 921 -12.07 -5.61 5.73
C GLY A 921 -13.42 -5.36 6.39
N PRO A 922 -14.44 -6.14 6.00
CA PRO A 922 -15.77 -6.05 6.58
C PRO A 922 -15.83 -6.67 7.96
N LYS A 923 -16.81 -6.20 8.73
CA LYS A 923 -17.28 -6.80 9.97
C LYS A 923 -18.62 -7.47 9.70
N THR A 924 -18.64 -8.79 9.67
CA THR A 924 -19.85 -9.58 9.39
C THR A 924 -20.31 -10.29 10.64
N THR A 925 -21.61 -10.25 10.91
CA THR A 925 -22.21 -10.87 12.09
C THR A 925 -23.17 -11.99 11.72
N VAL A 926 -23.14 -13.09 12.48
CA VAL A 926 -24.06 -14.21 12.35
C VAL A 926 -24.63 -14.56 13.73
N SER A 927 -25.94 -14.76 13.82
CA SER A 927 -26.58 -15.19 15.06
C SER A 927 -26.59 -16.72 15.16
N VAL A 928 -26.19 -17.25 16.32
CA VAL A 928 -26.17 -18.68 16.62
C VAL A 928 -26.98 -18.94 17.88
N LYS A 929 -27.90 -19.89 17.83
CA LYS A 929 -28.70 -20.28 18.98
C LYS A 929 -28.22 -21.61 19.55
N SER A 930 -27.65 -21.58 20.73
CA SER A 930 -27.26 -22.77 21.46
C SER A 930 -28.50 -23.43 22.10
N LEU A 931 -28.74 -24.66 21.77
CA LEU A 931 -29.84 -25.47 22.23
C LEU A 931 -29.34 -26.61 23.13
N GLU A 932 -30.11 -26.97 24.12
CA GLU A 932 -29.79 -28.11 24.99
C GLU A 932 -29.89 -29.43 24.20
N ASP A 933 -28.91 -30.31 24.42
CA ASP A 933 -28.90 -31.63 23.81
C ASP A 933 -30.18 -32.42 24.17
N PRO A 934 -30.91 -33.04 23.21
CA PRO A 934 -32.09 -33.82 23.47
C PRO A 934 -31.90 -34.94 24.51
N TYR A 935 -30.69 -35.51 24.56
CA TYR A 935 -30.37 -36.53 25.59
C TYR A 935 -30.32 -35.96 26.99
N SER A 936 -29.78 -34.78 27.16
CA SER A 936 -29.73 -34.06 28.45
C SER A 936 -31.14 -33.63 28.91
N GLN A 937 -32.03 -33.27 27.96
CA GLN A 937 -33.42 -32.96 28.25
C GLN A 937 -34.18 -34.19 28.72
N GLN A 938 -34.02 -35.35 28.09
CA GLN A 938 -34.67 -36.61 28.51
C GLN A 938 -34.18 -37.04 29.89
N LEU A 939 -32.91 -36.91 30.20
CA LEU A 939 -32.35 -37.23 31.53
C LEU A 939 -32.93 -36.32 32.61
N ARG A 940 -33.08 -35.03 32.37
CA ARG A 940 -33.72 -34.09 33.30
C ARG A 940 -35.19 -34.37 33.49
N HIS A 941 -35.94 -34.72 32.42
CA HIS A 941 -37.35 -35.14 32.54
C HIS A 941 -37.50 -36.45 33.32
N GLN A 942 -36.59 -37.41 33.16
CA GLN A 942 -36.58 -38.64 33.94
C GLN A 942 -36.22 -38.40 35.42
N LEU A 943 -35.29 -37.48 35.72
CA LEU A 943 -34.95 -37.08 37.09
C LEU A 943 -36.06 -36.27 37.76
N GLN A 944 -36.82 -35.47 37.02
CA GLN A 944 -37.98 -34.75 37.55
C GLN A 944 -39.22 -35.62 37.75
N GLN A 945 -39.38 -36.68 36.96
CA GLN A 945 -40.46 -37.66 37.12
C GLN A 945 -40.14 -38.73 38.18
N GLY A 946 -38.87 -38.93 38.54
CA GLY A 946 -38.44 -39.87 39.61
C GLY A 946 -38.54 -39.33 41.07
N GLY A 947 -38.93 -38.06 41.23
CA GLY A 947 -38.91 -37.35 42.52
C GLY A 947 -40.19 -37.38 43.38
N ALA A 948 -41.18 -38.23 43.01
CA ALA A 948 -42.43 -38.35 43.77
C ALA A 948 -42.62 -39.79 44.37
N GLN A 949 -41.85 -40.16 45.37
CA GLN A 949 -42.25 -41.22 46.29
C GLN A 949 -42.42 -40.64 47.68
N PRO A 950 -43.56 -40.97 48.36
CA PRO A 950 -43.81 -40.43 49.71
C PRO A 950 -42.91 -41.10 50.73
N ALA A 951 -42.50 -40.32 51.69
CA ALA A 951 -41.65 -40.75 52.84
C ALA A 951 -42.35 -41.84 53.66
N PRO A 952 -41.64 -42.93 54.05
CA PRO A 952 -42.18 -43.85 55.07
C PRO A 952 -42.00 -43.24 56.45
N GLN A 953 -43.09 -43.37 57.23
CA GLN A 953 -43.16 -42.97 58.65
C GLN A 953 -42.08 -43.63 59.49
N ARG A 954 -41.45 -42.87 60.38
CA ARG A 954 -40.49 -43.28 61.43
C ARG A 954 -41.33 -44.05 62.47
N SER A 955 -41.08 -45.33 62.65
CA SER A 955 -41.38 -46.08 63.87
C SER A 955 -40.14 -46.04 64.74
N THR A 956 -40.30 -45.47 65.91
CA THR A 956 -39.42 -45.58 67.07
C THR A 956 -39.30 -47.03 67.54
N TYR A 957 -38.06 -47.55 67.58
CA TYR A 957 -37.69 -48.60 68.55
C TYR A 957 -36.28 -48.37 69.07
N THR A 958 -36.20 -48.36 70.36
CA THR A 958 -34.96 -48.21 71.20
C THR A 958 -34.19 -49.51 71.30
N ARG A 959 -32.86 -49.38 71.58
CA ARG A 959 -31.90 -50.29 72.21
C ARG A 959 -31.50 -51.60 71.43
N PHE A 960 -30.29 -51.78 71.26
CA PHE A 960 -29.09 -52.14 72.14
C PHE A 960 -27.83 -51.81 71.37
#